data_7a3ca684b95cb65050349af78da3792e
#
_entry.id   7a3ca684b95cb65050349af78da3792e
#
_cell.length_a   1.000
_cell.length_b   1.000
_cell.length_c   1.000
_cell.angle_alpha   90.00
_cell.angle_beta   90.00
_cell.angle_gamma   90.00
#
_symmetry.space_group_name_H-M   'P 1'
#
loop_
_entity.id
_entity.type
_entity.pdbx_description
1 polymer ?
#
loop_
_entity_poly.entity_id
_entity_poly.type
_entity_poly.pdbx_seq_one_letter_code
_entity_poly.pdbx_strand_id
1 'polypeptide(L)'
;MAIKLPSSAHPTRFLKWLYLSSSCIADISETPGIVKPKDSSEFDQNLNFLRNKLAPDNLIRVLDRTSDLNSAVRIFRWASRQKSFHHTSHTYFRIILKLGMAGNVLEMRDFCQNLVKDRCSGAEEALVALLHTFVGLCRIKEAITVLVNMNLGGYRPPIEVFHVLLGALVEGESRDFQNALFVYKEMVKACVLPTVDTLNYLLEVLFATNRIDLALDQFRRMNHKGCNPNSKTFEILVKGLIENGQVDEAATFLEQMLNLECKPDLSFYTCTIPLFCRENKLEEAVKLFKMMKDSDFMPVSFIYEVLVQCFCKNLQLDSAVCLVNEMIESGMPPKHNVLVDMMNCFCKLGKINEAIVFLEDTQVHETAPFNTLLEGCCYAGEILAANVLLETMSERNIADCQSWNILIRWLCENEDTKKAYILLGRMIKSFVNLDHATYSALVVGNCRLGKYEEAMELFHQICARCWVLDFASYSELVDGLSDIKHSQDGIEVFHYMSMKRCSLHSLSFYKLIKCVCDSGQVNKATRLWQLAYFCGISCCIATHTTIMRELSKSSRAKDLLAFLSQMLMVGSNLDVEAYCIVIDSMSKQNKVKECVLFFNMMVNDGLIPDPERLFDQVSFIASHSQLSMICIAIDKISDGEILNSAMYGLLITGLLKEGKEHEARQLLDSMLEKGWLPDATTHSLLIGSDVKEGRSEAMLFDNSASQDSVSNILAEGLGNT
;
A
#
# COMPACT_ATOMS: atom_id res chain seq x y z
N MET A 1 -18.07 -24.58 5.06
CA MET A 1 -18.55 -24.78 3.68
C MET A 1 -18.83 -26.26 3.48
N ALA A 2 -20.07 -26.64 3.17
CA ALA A 2 -20.44 -28.03 2.98
C ALA A 2 -20.17 -28.41 1.52
N ILE A 3 -19.21 -29.32 1.34
CA ILE A 3 -18.90 -29.90 0.02
C ILE A 3 -20.09 -30.79 -0.39
N LYS A 4 -20.79 -30.42 -1.47
CA LYS A 4 -21.80 -31.28 -2.09
C LYS A 4 -21.11 -32.49 -2.73
N LEU A 5 -21.31 -33.64 -2.17
CA LEU A 5 -20.84 -34.92 -2.73
C LEU A 5 -21.64 -35.31 -3.98
N PRO A 6 -21.02 -35.81 -5.05
CA PRO A 6 -21.74 -36.33 -6.21
C PRO A 6 -22.52 -37.62 -5.88
N SER A 7 -23.69 -37.79 -6.49
CA SER A 7 -24.75 -38.70 -6.15
C SER A 7 -24.57 -40.17 -6.61
N SER A 8 -23.38 -40.63 -7.00
CA SER A 8 -23.21 -41.95 -7.61
C SER A 8 -22.26 -42.94 -6.91
N ALA A 9 -21.65 -42.60 -5.77
CA ALA A 9 -20.90 -43.57 -4.98
C ALA A 9 -21.75 -44.09 -3.82
N HIS A 10 -21.78 -45.41 -3.59
CA HIS A 10 -22.52 -46.04 -2.49
C HIS A 10 -22.23 -45.30 -1.16
N PRO A 11 -23.18 -44.52 -0.62
CA PRO A 11 -22.89 -43.54 0.41
C PRO A 11 -22.46 -44.18 1.75
N THR A 12 -22.81 -45.41 2.00
CA THR A 12 -22.57 -46.11 3.27
C THR A 12 -21.12 -46.57 3.48
N ARG A 13 -20.36 -46.88 2.41
CA ARG A 13 -18.96 -47.30 2.52
C ARG A 13 -18.00 -46.09 2.68
N PHE A 14 -18.28 -45.01 2.00
CA PHE A 14 -17.48 -43.79 2.05
C PHE A 14 -17.59 -43.05 3.40
N LEU A 15 -18.80 -42.97 3.95
CA LEU A 15 -19.06 -42.40 5.27
C LEU A 15 -18.24 -43.07 6.39
N LYS A 16 -17.97 -44.37 6.29
CA LYS A 16 -17.16 -45.08 7.27
C LYS A 16 -15.71 -44.61 7.29
N TRP A 17 -15.14 -44.25 6.15
CA TRP A 17 -13.77 -43.72 6.01
C TRP A 17 -13.67 -42.28 6.43
N LEU A 18 -14.66 -41.45 6.13
CA LEU A 18 -14.74 -40.05 6.60
C LEU A 18 -14.87 -39.98 8.13
N TYR A 19 -15.64 -40.88 8.74
CA TYR A 19 -15.75 -40.93 10.21
C TYR A 19 -14.42 -41.35 10.85
N LEU A 20 -13.66 -42.21 10.22
CA LEU A 20 -12.33 -42.62 10.65
C LEU A 20 -11.31 -41.47 10.52
N SER A 21 -11.43 -40.58 9.52
CA SER A 21 -10.57 -39.42 9.34
C SER A 21 -10.91 -38.31 10.34
N SER A 22 -12.21 -38.06 10.61
CA SER A 22 -12.67 -37.04 11.59
C SER A 22 -12.16 -37.28 13.00
N SER A 23 -12.12 -38.55 13.42
CA SER A 23 -11.65 -38.90 14.77
C SER A 23 -10.14 -38.70 14.97
N CYS A 24 -9.34 -38.73 13.88
CA CYS A 24 -7.91 -38.44 13.93
C CYS A 24 -7.57 -36.95 13.86
N ILE A 25 -8.43 -36.14 13.24
CA ILE A 25 -8.20 -34.68 13.09
C ILE A 25 -8.44 -33.96 14.42
N ALA A 26 -9.40 -34.45 15.22
CA ALA A 26 -9.69 -33.86 16.54
C ALA A 26 -8.51 -33.95 17.52
N ASP A 27 -7.69 -35.03 17.42
CA ASP A 27 -6.56 -35.26 18.32
C ASP A 27 -5.25 -34.57 17.88
N ILE A 28 -5.19 -33.97 16.68
CA ILE A 28 -3.96 -33.41 16.07
C ILE A 28 -3.94 -31.88 16.08
N SER A 29 -5.04 -31.21 16.45
CA SER A 29 -5.17 -29.75 16.42
C SER A 29 -4.50 -28.99 17.59
N GLU A 30 -3.82 -29.69 18.49
CA GLU A 30 -3.02 -29.05 19.54
C GLU A 30 -1.60 -28.73 19.05
N THR A 31 -1.22 -27.46 19.13
CA THR A 31 0.09 -26.89 18.77
C THR A 31 1.25 -27.62 19.45
N PRO A 32 2.42 -27.81 18.81
CA PRO A 32 3.55 -28.50 19.40
C PRO A 32 4.21 -27.65 20.50
N GLY A 33 3.81 -27.87 21.72
CA GLY A 33 4.57 -27.51 22.91
C GLY A 33 5.80 -28.41 23.02
N ILE A 34 6.94 -27.83 23.33
CA ILE A 34 8.23 -28.47 23.54
C ILE A 34 8.07 -29.63 24.55
N VAL A 35 8.07 -30.89 24.04
CA VAL A 35 7.97 -32.10 24.86
C VAL A 35 9.39 -32.62 25.15
N LYS A 36 9.73 -32.72 26.42
CA LYS A 36 10.91 -33.42 26.91
C LYS A 36 10.77 -34.94 26.66
N PRO A 37 11.89 -35.71 26.46
CA PRO A 37 11.82 -37.11 26.06
C PRO A 37 11.31 -38.00 27.21
N LYS A 38 10.10 -38.56 27.04
CA LYS A 38 9.50 -39.61 27.87
C LYS A 38 9.32 -40.93 27.07
N ASP A 39 10.18 -41.16 26.05
CA ASP A 39 9.85 -42.05 24.92
C ASP A 39 10.00 -43.55 25.13
N SER A 40 10.65 -44.04 26.16
CA SER A 40 10.87 -45.49 26.32
C SER A 40 9.71 -46.22 27.02
N SER A 41 9.04 -45.61 27.94
CA SER A 41 8.02 -46.29 28.76
C SER A 41 6.68 -46.45 28.06
N GLU A 42 6.24 -45.47 27.23
CA GLU A 42 4.98 -45.54 26.50
C GLU A 42 5.05 -46.54 25.32
N PHE A 43 6.18 -46.58 24.65
CA PHE A 43 6.43 -47.56 23.57
C PHE A 43 6.39 -48.98 24.10
N ASP A 44 7.07 -49.27 25.24
CA ASP A 44 7.11 -50.62 25.82
C ASP A 44 5.75 -51.03 26.36
N GLN A 45 4.96 -50.15 26.95
CA GLN A 45 3.59 -50.42 27.41
C GLN A 45 2.67 -50.79 26.21
N ASN A 46 2.72 -50.01 25.12
CA ASN A 46 1.96 -50.25 23.92
C ASN A 46 2.34 -51.58 23.26
N LEU A 47 3.64 -51.90 23.26
CA LEU A 47 4.15 -53.15 22.69
C LEU A 47 3.71 -54.36 23.54
N ASN A 48 3.77 -54.27 24.87
CA ASN A 48 3.32 -55.34 25.77
C ASN A 48 1.81 -55.58 25.67
N PHE A 49 1.00 -54.54 25.51
CA PHE A 49 -0.43 -54.69 25.25
C PHE A 49 -0.69 -55.47 23.93
N LEU A 50 0.04 -55.11 22.85
CA LEU A 50 -0.12 -55.77 21.55
C LEU A 50 0.42 -57.20 21.52
N ARG A 51 1.48 -57.55 22.30
CA ARG A 51 1.98 -58.93 22.38
C ARG A 51 0.92 -59.90 22.87
N ASN A 52 0.03 -59.45 23.73
CA ASN A 52 -1.02 -60.31 24.32
C ASN A 52 -2.33 -60.30 23.51
N LYS A 53 -2.61 -59.25 22.71
CA LYS A 53 -3.88 -59.05 22.02
C LYS A 53 -3.67 -58.43 20.62
N LEU A 54 -2.83 -59.03 19.80
CA LEU A 54 -2.56 -58.53 18.46
C LEU A 54 -3.75 -58.81 17.52
N ALA A 55 -4.51 -57.75 17.24
CA ALA A 55 -5.61 -57.71 16.30
C ALA A 55 -5.60 -56.37 15.54
N PRO A 56 -6.11 -56.27 14.30
CA PRO A 56 -6.12 -55.04 13.55
C PRO A 56 -6.72 -53.85 14.28
N ASP A 57 -7.85 -54.03 14.98
CA ASP A 57 -8.53 -52.97 15.72
C ASP A 57 -7.73 -52.48 16.93
N ASN A 58 -7.01 -53.40 17.59
CA ASN A 58 -6.15 -53.03 18.71
C ASN A 58 -4.90 -52.28 18.22
N LEU A 59 -4.35 -52.65 17.08
CA LEU A 59 -3.25 -51.93 16.44
C LEU A 59 -3.68 -50.49 16.08
N ILE A 60 -4.86 -50.34 15.50
CA ILE A 60 -5.41 -49.00 15.16
C ILE A 60 -5.51 -48.15 16.42
N ARG A 61 -6.11 -48.64 17.49
CA ARG A 61 -6.24 -47.91 18.78
C ARG A 61 -4.89 -47.50 19.36
N VAL A 62 -3.87 -48.32 19.24
CA VAL A 62 -2.51 -48.00 19.70
C VAL A 62 -1.88 -46.97 18.76
N LEU A 63 -2.01 -47.09 17.45
CA LEU A 63 -1.51 -46.07 16.52
C LEU A 63 -2.16 -44.70 16.73
N ASP A 64 -3.45 -44.66 17.05
CA ASP A 64 -4.18 -43.41 17.32
C ASP A 64 -3.68 -42.72 18.59
N ARG A 65 -3.41 -43.51 19.65
CA ARG A 65 -2.94 -42.99 20.94
C ARG A 65 -1.46 -42.59 20.97
N THR A 66 -0.62 -43.20 20.11
CA THR A 66 0.82 -42.96 20.11
C THR A 66 1.09 -41.55 19.56
N SER A 67 1.59 -40.64 20.40
CA SER A 67 1.92 -39.26 20.01
C SER A 67 3.17 -39.17 19.11
N ASP A 68 4.20 -40.01 19.39
CA ASP A 68 5.44 -40.02 18.65
C ASP A 68 5.34 -40.80 17.34
N LEU A 69 5.67 -40.14 16.23
CA LEU A 69 5.61 -40.70 14.89
C LEU A 69 6.57 -41.90 14.72
N ASN A 70 7.80 -41.80 15.22
CA ASN A 70 8.81 -42.82 15.12
C ASN A 70 8.37 -44.10 15.85
N SER A 71 7.79 -43.94 17.04
CA SER A 71 7.22 -45.03 17.83
C SER A 71 6.05 -45.69 17.09
N ALA A 72 5.16 -44.94 16.47
CA ALA A 72 4.06 -45.47 15.68
C ALA A 72 4.57 -46.33 14.48
N VAL A 73 5.56 -45.84 13.75
CA VAL A 73 6.20 -46.55 12.63
C VAL A 73 6.89 -47.84 13.11
N ARG A 74 7.60 -47.78 14.25
CA ARG A 74 8.24 -48.98 14.84
C ARG A 74 7.22 -50.01 15.29
N ILE A 75 6.12 -49.61 15.89
CA ILE A 75 5.04 -50.51 16.30
C ILE A 75 4.41 -51.18 15.05
N PHE A 76 4.13 -50.40 14.02
CA PHE A 76 3.57 -50.96 12.77
C PHE A 76 4.52 -51.96 12.12
N ARG A 77 5.82 -51.65 11.97
CA ARG A 77 6.85 -52.55 11.43
C ARG A 77 7.07 -53.79 12.32
N TRP A 78 6.91 -53.66 13.66
CA TRP A 78 6.96 -54.82 14.56
C TRP A 78 5.76 -55.75 14.32
N ALA A 79 4.56 -55.21 14.14
CA ALA A 79 3.36 -56.02 13.84
C ALA A 79 3.51 -56.77 12.50
N SER A 80 4.12 -56.16 11.48
CA SER A 80 4.41 -56.80 10.18
C SER A 80 5.30 -58.04 10.29
N ARG A 81 6.16 -58.15 11.34
CA ARG A 81 7.08 -59.29 11.54
C ARG A 81 6.45 -60.46 12.30
N GLN A 82 5.22 -60.31 12.73
CA GLN A 82 4.53 -61.41 13.49
C GLN A 82 3.89 -62.36 12.49
N LYS A 83 4.25 -63.67 12.57
CA LYS A 83 3.84 -64.71 11.62
C LYS A 83 2.33 -64.89 11.47
N SER A 84 1.55 -64.57 12.49
CA SER A 84 0.10 -64.74 12.54
C SER A 84 -0.70 -63.47 12.24
N PHE A 85 -0.05 -62.38 11.89
CA PHE A 85 -0.70 -61.08 11.70
C PHE A 85 -0.53 -60.55 10.29
N HIS A 86 -1.64 -60.12 9.68
CA HIS A 86 -1.65 -59.47 8.40
C HIS A 86 -2.31 -58.10 8.56
N HIS A 87 -1.65 -57.10 8.00
CA HIS A 87 -2.20 -55.75 8.00
C HIS A 87 -3.46 -55.69 7.14
N THR A 88 -4.41 -54.89 7.58
CA THR A 88 -5.64 -54.58 6.83
C THR A 88 -5.52 -53.22 6.17
N SER A 89 -6.37 -52.93 5.18
CA SER A 89 -6.46 -51.61 4.56
C SER A 89 -6.68 -50.48 5.61
N HIS A 90 -7.38 -50.75 6.72
CA HIS A 90 -7.62 -49.81 7.81
C HIS A 90 -6.34 -49.50 8.61
N THR A 91 -5.50 -50.50 8.88
CA THR A 91 -4.23 -50.27 9.60
C THR A 91 -3.27 -49.48 8.76
N TYR A 92 -3.19 -49.74 7.45
CA TYR A 92 -2.42 -48.93 6.50
C TYR A 92 -2.97 -47.51 6.38
N PHE A 93 -4.30 -47.33 6.30
CA PHE A 93 -4.93 -46.03 6.27
C PHE A 93 -4.47 -45.13 7.44
N ARG A 94 -4.47 -45.68 8.66
CA ARG A 94 -4.10 -44.92 9.86
C ARG A 94 -2.65 -44.47 9.86
N ILE A 95 -1.72 -45.39 9.53
CA ILE A 95 -0.28 -45.02 9.55
C ILE A 95 0.06 -44.05 8.41
N ILE A 96 -0.52 -44.24 7.21
CA ILE A 96 -0.30 -43.37 6.05
C ILE A 96 -0.85 -41.96 6.36
N LEU A 97 -2.06 -41.89 6.93
CA LEU A 97 -2.66 -40.61 7.33
C LEU A 97 -1.78 -39.88 8.34
N LYS A 98 -1.30 -40.59 9.37
CA LYS A 98 -0.44 -40.01 10.42
C LYS A 98 0.89 -39.49 9.87
N LEU A 99 1.54 -40.26 8.97
CA LEU A 99 2.77 -39.85 8.27
C LEU A 99 2.55 -38.63 7.37
N GLY A 100 1.47 -38.62 6.62
CA GLY A 100 1.12 -37.50 5.75
C GLY A 100 0.84 -36.22 6.57
N MET A 101 0.11 -36.32 7.67
CA MET A 101 -0.13 -35.18 8.57
C MET A 101 1.16 -34.61 9.17
N ALA A 102 2.13 -35.47 9.45
CA ALA A 102 3.45 -35.06 9.94
C ALA A 102 4.39 -34.55 8.83
N GLY A 103 3.99 -34.58 7.54
CA GLY A 103 4.80 -34.16 6.41
C GLY A 103 5.92 -35.14 6.01
N ASN A 104 5.93 -36.38 6.54
CA ASN A 104 6.91 -37.39 6.19
C ASN A 104 6.50 -38.16 4.92
N VAL A 105 6.60 -37.45 3.76
CA VAL A 105 6.15 -37.93 2.46
C VAL A 105 6.92 -39.16 2.00
N LEU A 106 8.20 -39.29 2.35
CA LEU A 106 9.04 -40.42 1.91
C LEU A 106 8.57 -41.73 2.56
N GLU A 107 8.46 -41.78 3.88
CA GLU A 107 7.95 -42.96 4.56
C GLU A 107 6.49 -43.25 4.22
N MET A 108 5.66 -42.21 4.07
CA MET A 108 4.27 -42.34 3.64
C MET A 108 4.20 -43.07 2.29
N ARG A 109 5.06 -42.72 1.32
CA ARG A 109 5.16 -43.36 0.02
C ARG A 109 5.47 -44.85 0.16
N ASP A 110 6.43 -45.23 1.01
CA ASP A 110 6.80 -46.62 1.25
C ASP A 110 5.63 -47.43 1.79
N PHE A 111 4.87 -46.88 2.73
CA PHE A 111 3.67 -47.56 3.27
C PHE A 111 2.53 -47.65 2.23
N CYS A 112 2.35 -46.63 1.37
CA CYS A 112 1.42 -46.73 0.27
C CYS A 112 1.82 -47.86 -0.71
N GLN A 113 3.12 -48.03 -1.02
CA GLN A 113 3.62 -49.11 -1.86
C GLN A 113 3.42 -50.49 -1.21
N ASN A 114 3.61 -50.61 0.09
CA ASN A 114 3.38 -51.85 0.82
C ASN A 114 1.89 -52.20 0.84
N LEU A 115 0.98 -51.25 1.06
CA LEU A 115 -0.46 -51.46 0.95
C LEU A 115 -0.87 -52.02 -0.40
N VAL A 116 -0.27 -51.49 -1.49
CA VAL A 116 -0.49 -51.92 -2.86
C VAL A 116 0.07 -53.32 -3.10
N LYS A 117 1.28 -53.64 -2.61
CA LYS A 117 1.94 -54.94 -2.73
C LYS A 117 1.18 -56.05 -1.97
N ASP A 118 0.70 -55.77 -0.78
CA ASP A 118 0.00 -56.71 0.09
C ASP A 118 -1.42 -57.01 -0.42
N ARG A 119 -1.92 -56.30 -1.42
CA ARG A 119 -3.25 -56.47 -2.03
C ARG A 119 -4.36 -56.66 -1.01
N CYS A 120 -4.34 -55.86 0.07
CA CYS A 120 -5.34 -55.94 1.13
C CYS A 120 -6.75 -55.69 0.59
N SER A 121 -7.73 -56.43 1.09
CA SER A 121 -9.14 -56.16 0.78
C SER A 121 -9.52 -54.76 1.14
N GLY A 122 -10.12 -53.96 0.20
CA GLY A 122 -10.47 -52.56 0.39
C GLY A 122 -9.29 -51.60 0.29
N ALA A 123 -8.15 -51.97 -0.29
CA ALA A 123 -6.99 -51.09 -0.46
C ALA A 123 -7.29 -49.92 -1.38
N GLU A 124 -8.03 -50.10 -2.46
CA GLU A 124 -8.45 -49.05 -3.38
C GLU A 124 -9.33 -48.01 -2.67
N GLU A 125 -10.35 -48.47 -1.95
CA GLU A 125 -11.24 -47.62 -1.17
C GLU A 125 -10.47 -46.84 -0.10
N ALA A 126 -9.47 -47.43 0.55
CA ALA A 126 -8.62 -46.79 1.54
C ALA A 126 -7.74 -45.71 0.92
N LEU A 127 -7.16 -45.94 -0.26
CA LEU A 127 -6.34 -44.95 -0.95
C LEU A 127 -7.18 -43.78 -1.47
N VAL A 128 -8.39 -44.03 -2.00
CA VAL A 128 -9.34 -43.00 -2.39
C VAL A 128 -9.72 -42.12 -1.18
N ALA A 129 -10.03 -42.75 -0.04
CA ALA A 129 -10.37 -42.05 1.19
C ALA A 129 -9.20 -41.22 1.71
N LEU A 130 -7.95 -41.72 1.67
CA LEU A 130 -6.74 -40.98 2.00
C LEU A 130 -6.57 -39.74 1.12
N LEU A 131 -6.76 -39.89 -0.19
CA LEU A 131 -6.64 -38.83 -1.15
C LEU A 131 -7.66 -37.70 -0.84
N HIS A 132 -8.94 -38.05 -0.66
CA HIS A 132 -9.96 -37.06 -0.27
C HIS A 132 -9.66 -36.39 1.06
N THR A 133 -9.13 -37.12 2.03
CA THR A 133 -8.75 -36.57 3.33
C THR A 133 -7.60 -35.57 3.19
N PHE A 134 -6.54 -35.90 2.44
CA PHE A 134 -5.42 -34.99 2.22
C PHE A 134 -5.81 -33.77 1.40
N VAL A 135 -6.68 -33.90 0.40
CA VAL A 135 -7.22 -32.77 -0.34
C VAL A 135 -8.03 -31.86 0.59
N GLY A 136 -8.92 -32.40 1.40
CA GLY A 136 -9.72 -31.63 2.37
C GLY A 136 -8.88 -30.90 3.42
N LEU A 137 -7.65 -31.38 3.68
CA LEU A 137 -6.67 -30.77 4.58
C LEU A 137 -5.64 -29.87 3.85
N CYS A 138 -5.85 -29.57 2.58
CA CYS A 138 -4.94 -28.78 1.73
C CYS A 138 -3.52 -29.38 1.60
N ARG A 139 -3.38 -30.70 1.81
CA ARG A 139 -2.12 -31.45 1.68
C ARG A 139 -1.96 -32.05 0.28
N ILE A 140 -1.80 -31.19 -0.72
CA ILE A 140 -1.81 -31.58 -2.14
C ILE A 140 -0.64 -32.50 -2.51
N LYS A 141 0.56 -32.29 -1.96
CA LYS A 141 1.75 -33.12 -2.22
C LYS A 141 1.55 -34.58 -1.77
N GLU A 142 0.97 -34.74 -0.61
CA GLU A 142 0.63 -36.04 -0.02
C GLU A 142 -0.48 -36.73 -0.86
N ALA A 143 -1.50 -35.98 -1.26
CA ALA A 143 -2.57 -36.46 -2.12
C ALA A 143 -2.04 -36.96 -3.49
N ILE A 144 -1.16 -36.20 -4.13
CA ILE A 144 -0.49 -36.57 -5.38
C ILE A 144 0.35 -37.84 -5.17
N THR A 145 1.05 -37.97 -4.04
CA THR A 145 1.84 -39.17 -3.72
C THR A 145 0.95 -40.41 -3.62
N VAL A 146 -0.22 -40.32 -3.01
CA VAL A 146 -1.21 -41.40 -2.95
C VAL A 146 -1.68 -41.77 -4.37
N LEU A 147 -2.05 -40.80 -5.21
CA LEU A 147 -2.48 -41.01 -6.58
C LEU A 147 -1.44 -41.78 -7.41
N VAL A 148 -0.16 -41.36 -7.33
CA VAL A 148 0.94 -42.04 -8.05
C VAL A 148 1.06 -43.50 -7.62
N ASN A 149 0.94 -43.79 -6.33
CA ASN A 149 1.03 -45.17 -5.83
C ASN A 149 -0.20 -45.98 -6.20
N MET A 150 -1.40 -45.39 -6.33
CA MET A 150 -2.57 -46.07 -6.92
C MET A 150 -2.29 -46.50 -8.36
N ASN A 151 -1.80 -45.62 -9.19
CA ASN A 151 -1.48 -45.89 -10.59
C ASN A 151 -0.38 -46.98 -10.73
N LEU A 152 0.68 -46.88 -9.92
CA LEU A 152 1.75 -47.89 -9.89
C LEU A 152 1.24 -49.26 -9.44
N GLY A 153 0.21 -49.30 -8.59
CA GLY A 153 -0.44 -50.53 -8.15
C GLY A 153 -1.39 -51.16 -9.16
N GLY A 154 -1.60 -50.51 -10.29
CA GLY A 154 -2.53 -50.97 -11.33
C GLY A 154 -4.01 -50.74 -10.98
N TYR A 155 -4.30 -49.98 -9.92
CA TYR A 155 -5.65 -49.50 -9.65
C TYR A 155 -6.05 -48.45 -10.67
N ARG A 156 -7.32 -48.38 -11.03
CA ARG A 156 -7.87 -47.37 -11.92
C ARG A 156 -8.73 -46.41 -11.11
N PRO A 157 -8.13 -45.28 -10.60
CA PRO A 157 -8.90 -44.33 -9.84
C PRO A 157 -10.10 -43.83 -10.66
N PRO A 158 -11.27 -43.64 -10.05
CA PRO A 158 -12.41 -43.05 -10.73
C PRO A 158 -12.13 -41.58 -11.08
N ILE A 159 -12.82 -41.09 -12.11
CA ILE A 159 -12.56 -39.71 -12.63
C ILE A 159 -12.74 -38.62 -11.58
N GLU A 160 -13.65 -38.86 -10.63
CA GLU A 160 -13.95 -37.92 -9.52
C GLU A 160 -12.71 -37.64 -8.66
N VAL A 161 -11.80 -38.59 -8.51
CA VAL A 161 -10.55 -38.45 -7.76
C VAL A 161 -9.65 -37.40 -8.43
N PHE A 162 -9.57 -37.43 -9.75
CA PHE A 162 -8.80 -36.45 -10.53
C PHE A 162 -9.44 -35.08 -10.49
N HIS A 163 -10.79 -35.00 -10.57
CA HIS A 163 -11.53 -33.75 -10.49
C HIS A 163 -11.38 -33.07 -9.11
N VAL A 164 -11.40 -33.87 -8.03
CA VAL A 164 -11.19 -33.34 -6.65
C VAL A 164 -9.78 -32.77 -6.52
N LEU A 165 -8.75 -33.41 -7.05
CA LEU A 165 -7.37 -32.93 -7.05
C LEU A 165 -7.21 -31.67 -7.91
N LEU A 166 -7.75 -31.68 -9.13
CA LEU A 166 -7.68 -30.52 -10.02
C LEU A 166 -8.44 -29.33 -9.45
N GLY A 167 -9.63 -29.55 -8.89
CA GLY A 167 -10.42 -28.50 -8.20
C GLY A 167 -9.66 -27.89 -7.03
N ALA A 168 -9.03 -28.71 -6.20
CA ALA A 168 -8.22 -28.22 -5.09
C ALA A 168 -6.97 -27.43 -5.53
N LEU A 169 -6.41 -27.74 -6.70
CA LEU A 169 -5.31 -26.97 -7.30
C LEU A 169 -5.77 -25.63 -7.88
N VAL A 170 -7.03 -25.54 -8.30
CA VAL A 170 -7.65 -24.29 -8.77
C VAL A 170 -8.00 -23.37 -7.60
N GLU A 171 -8.60 -23.91 -6.52
CA GLU A 171 -9.06 -23.15 -5.34
C GLU A 171 -7.93 -22.79 -4.37
N GLY A 172 -6.81 -23.52 -4.40
CA GLY A 172 -5.67 -23.36 -3.50
C GLY A 172 -4.89 -22.04 -3.73
N GLU A 173 -4.26 -21.53 -2.66
CA GLU A 173 -3.44 -20.31 -2.73
C GLU A 173 -2.24 -20.43 -3.70
N SER A 174 -1.68 -21.63 -3.85
CA SER A 174 -0.60 -21.92 -4.82
C SER A 174 -1.19 -22.58 -6.07
N ARG A 175 -1.70 -21.77 -6.97
CA ARG A 175 -2.15 -22.23 -8.31
C ARG A 175 -0.94 -22.71 -9.10
N ASP A 176 -0.62 -23.99 -9.00
CA ASP A 176 0.59 -24.59 -9.60
C ASP A 176 0.24 -25.37 -10.86
N PHE A 177 0.55 -24.77 -12.01
CA PHE A 177 0.36 -25.39 -13.31
C PHE A 177 1.12 -26.71 -13.45
N GLN A 178 2.31 -26.85 -12.85
CA GLN A 178 3.11 -28.07 -12.98
C GLN A 178 2.42 -29.27 -12.30
N ASN A 179 1.84 -29.03 -11.12
CA ASN A 179 1.08 -30.05 -10.41
C ASN A 179 -0.22 -30.39 -11.14
N ALA A 180 -0.94 -29.44 -11.71
CA ALA A 180 -2.15 -29.71 -12.50
C ALA A 180 -1.83 -30.53 -13.76
N LEU A 181 -0.76 -30.18 -14.48
CA LEU A 181 -0.28 -30.91 -15.63
C LEU A 181 0.18 -32.33 -15.24
N PHE A 182 0.81 -32.47 -14.08
CA PHE A 182 1.23 -33.77 -13.55
C PHE A 182 0.01 -34.66 -13.26
N VAL A 183 -1.01 -34.14 -12.56
CA VAL A 183 -2.26 -34.89 -12.29
C VAL A 183 -2.94 -35.30 -13.58
N TYR A 184 -3.01 -34.41 -14.58
CA TYR A 184 -3.54 -34.75 -15.90
C TYR A 184 -2.74 -35.89 -16.61
N LYS A 185 -1.40 -35.82 -16.54
CA LYS A 185 -0.55 -36.89 -17.09
C LYS A 185 -0.78 -38.23 -16.38
N GLU A 186 -0.95 -38.23 -15.07
CA GLU A 186 -1.25 -39.46 -14.30
C GLU A 186 -2.64 -40.02 -14.65
N MET A 187 -3.63 -39.15 -14.92
CA MET A 187 -4.95 -39.52 -15.42
C MET A 187 -4.87 -40.27 -16.76
N VAL A 188 -4.11 -39.73 -17.72
CA VAL A 188 -3.89 -40.35 -19.04
C VAL A 188 -3.16 -41.70 -18.90
N LYS A 189 -2.14 -41.78 -18.02
CA LYS A 189 -1.43 -43.04 -17.72
C LYS A 189 -2.35 -44.12 -17.12
N ALA A 190 -3.32 -43.71 -16.31
CA ALA A 190 -4.34 -44.61 -15.76
C ALA A 190 -5.40 -45.05 -16.81
N CYS A 191 -5.26 -44.61 -18.07
CA CYS A 191 -6.24 -44.85 -19.14
C CYS A 191 -7.65 -44.28 -18.82
N VAL A 192 -7.73 -43.21 -18.02
CA VAL A 192 -8.98 -42.49 -17.74
C VAL A 192 -9.11 -41.36 -18.76
N LEU A 193 -10.19 -41.37 -19.54
CA LEU A 193 -10.42 -40.37 -20.57
C LEU A 193 -10.81 -39.02 -19.92
N PRO A 194 -10.23 -37.91 -20.38
CA PRO A 194 -10.61 -36.59 -19.88
C PRO A 194 -12.03 -36.24 -20.32
N THR A 195 -12.77 -35.60 -19.45
CA THR A 195 -14.08 -35.01 -19.75
C THR A 195 -13.96 -33.48 -19.96
N VAL A 196 -15.06 -32.84 -20.33
CA VAL A 196 -15.13 -31.38 -20.44
C VAL A 196 -14.72 -30.72 -19.13
N ASP A 197 -15.16 -31.26 -17.98
CA ASP A 197 -14.82 -30.71 -16.66
C ASP A 197 -13.32 -30.81 -16.37
N THR A 198 -12.67 -31.92 -16.74
CA THR A 198 -11.21 -32.06 -16.62
C THR A 198 -10.49 -30.97 -17.39
N LEU A 199 -10.94 -30.66 -18.60
CA LEU A 199 -10.33 -29.64 -19.45
C LEU A 199 -10.65 -28.22 -18.94
N ASN A 200 -11.83 -28.02 -18.36
CA ASN A 200 -12.21 -26.77 -17.70
C ASN A 200 -11.29 -26.44 -16.52
N TYR A 201 -10.99 -27.40 -15.64
CA TYR A 201 -10.01 -27.19 -14.55
C TYR A 201 -8.63 -26.81 -15.09
N LEU A 202 -8.18 -27.43 -16.19
CA LEU A 202 -6.91 -27.06 -16.79
C LEU A 202 -6.93 -25.64 -17.38
N LEU A 203 -8.03 -25.23 -18.00
CA LEU A 203 -8.21 -23.86 -18.50
C LEU A 203 -8.17 -22.85 -17.35
N GLU A 204 -8.86 -23.11 -16.23
CA GLU A 204 -8.84 -22.24 -15.05
C GLU A 204 -7.41 -22.05 -14.50
N VAL A 205 -6.63 -23.14 -14.39
CA VAL A 205 -5.23 -23.06 -13.94
C VAL A 205 -4.36 -22.29 -14.93
N LEU A 206 -4.57 -22.49 -16.24
CA LEU A 206 -3.80 -21.77 -17.28
C LEU A 206 -4.04 -20.27 -17.23
N PHE A 207 -5.29 -19.83 -17.11
CA PHE A 207 -5.62 -18.40 -16.95
C PHE A 207 -5.09 -17.85 -15.64
N ALA A 208 -5.25 -18.56 -14.54
CA ALA A 208 -4.76 -18.14 -13.23
C ALA A 208 -3.22 -18.01 -13.15
N THR A 209 -2.48 -18.72 -14.05
CA THR A 209 -1.02 -18.62 -14.16
C THR A 209 -0.56 -17.73 -15.31
N ASN A 210 -1.45 -16.92 -15.87
CA ASN A 210 -1.20 -15.98 -16.99
C ASN A 210 -0.61 -16.65 -18.23
N ARG A 211 -1.08 -17.86 -18.57
CA ARG A 211 -0.66 -18.63 -19.75
C ARG A 211 -1.76 -18.64 -20.81
N ILE A 212 -2.14 -17.47 -21.27
CA ILE A 212 -3.31 -17.26 -22.14
C ILE A 212 -3.20 -18.05 -23.44
N ASP A 213 -2.06 -17.97 -24.13
CA ASP A 213 -1.87 -18.67 -25.40
C ASP A 213 -2.06 -20.17 -25.30
N LEU A 214 -1.60 -20.76 -24.17
CA LEU A 214 -1.78 -22.19 -23.91
C LEU A 214 -3.24 -22.56 -23.60
N ALA A 215 -3.96 -21.66 -22.92
CA ALA A 215 -5.37 -21.82 -22.64
C ALA A 215 -6.20 -21.81 -23.94
N LEU A 216 -5.94 -20.85 -24.82
CA LEU A 216 -6.60 -20.75 -26.12
C LEU A 216 -6.27 -21.94 -27.02
N ASP A 217 -5.02 -22.39 -27.05
CA ASP A 217 -4.63 -23.60 -27.76
C ASP A 217 -5.32 -24.86 -27.20
N GLN A 218 -5.41 -25.00 -25.89
CA GLN A 218 -6.14 -26.07 -25.23
C GLN A 218 -7.63 -26.04 -25.59
N PHE A 219 -8.27 -24.89 -25.60
CA PHE A 219 -9.66 -24.72 -26.02
C PHE A 219 -9.87 -25.18 -27.49
N ARG A 220 -9.01 -24.72 -28.43
CA ARG A 220 -9.07 -25.13 -29.85
C ARG A 220 -8.95 -26.64 -30.02
N ARG A 221 -8.20 -27.31 -29.14
CA ARG A 221 -8.01 -28.77 -29.19
C ARG A 221 -9.10 -29.57 -28.48
N MET A 222 -10.04 -28.90 -27.75
CA MET A 222 -11.10 -29.65 -27.03
C MET A 222 -11.94 -30.52 -27.96
N ASN A 223 -12.37 -29.97 -29.09
CA ASN A 223 -13.16 -30.72 -30.08
C ASN A 223 -12.41 -31.93 -30.65
N HIS A 224 -11.09 -31.80 -30.88
CA HIS A 224 -10.26 -32.92 -31.35
C HIS A 224 -10.09 -34.03 -30.30
N LYS A 225 -10.29 -33.72 -29.03
CA LYS A 225 -10.27 -34.68 -27.91
C LYS A 225 -11.65 -35.30 -27.65
N GLY A 226 -12.65 -35.00 -28.46
CA GLY A 226 -14.02 -35.47 -28.29
C GLY A 226 -14.78 -34.80 -27.12
N CYS A 227 -14.30 -33.66 -26.66
CA CYS A 227 -14.91 -32.89 -25.58
C CYS A 227 -15.48 -31.58 -26.14
N ASN A 228 -16.77 -31.51 -26.36
CA ASN A 228 -17.41 -30.29 -26.85
C ASN A 228 -17.49 -29.26 -25.73
N PRO A 229 -17.07 -28.00 -25.96
CA PRO A 229 -17.19 -26.91 -24.98
C PRO A 229 -18.64 -26.74 -24.49
N ASN A 230 -18.81 -26.48 -23.22
CA ASN A 230 -20.11 -26.20 -22.60
C ASN A 230 -20.14 -24.74 -22.08
N SER A 231 -21.30 -24.32 -21.51
CA SER A 231 -21.48 -23.00 -20.93
C SER A 231 -20.37 -22.63 -19.93
N LYS A 232 -19.96 -23.58 -19.08
CA LYS A 232 -18.86 -23.39 -18.10
C LYS A 232 -17.50 -23.16 -18.77
N THR A 233 -17.25 -23.83 -19.90
CA THR A 233 -16.02 -23.59 -20.68
C THR A 233 -15.94 -22.15 -21.15
N PHE A 234 -17.02 -21.62 -21.71
CA PHE A 234 -17.07 -20.22 -22.16
C PHE A 234 -17.04 -19.23 -20.99
N GLU A 235 -17.65 -19.54 -19.86
CA GLU A 235 -17.54 -18.74 -18.64
C GLU A 235 -16.07 -18.59 -18.22
N ILE A 236 -15.31 -19.69 -18.19
CA ILE A 236 -13.89 -19.68 -17.83
C ILE A 236 -13.06 -18.87 -18.83
N LEU A 237 -13.34 -19.03 -20.14
CA LEU A 237 -12.65 -18.27 -21.20
C LEU A 237 -12.90 -16.77 -21.08
N VAL A 238 -14.17 -16.37 -21.02
CA VAL A 238 -14.56 -14.94 -20.91
C VAL A 238 -14.00 -14.33 -19.63
N LYS A 239 -14.16 -15.00 -18.50
CA LYS A 239 -13.61 -14.55 -17.22
C LYS A 239 -12.08 -14.44 -17.29
N GLY A 240 -11.41 -15.48 -17.75
CA GLY A 240 -9.96 -15.53 -17.82
C GLY A 240 -9.37 -14.46 -18.75
N LEU A 241 -9.99 -14.22 -19.91
CA LEU A 241 -9.57 -13.18 -20.84
C LEU A 241 -9.77 -11.77 -20.26
N ILE A 242 -10.92 -11.51 -19.63
CA ILE A 242 -11.19 -10.20 -19.01
C ILE A 242 -10.23 -9.94 -17.85
N GLU A 243 -9.98 -10.91 -16.96
CA GLU A 243 -9.05 -10.77 -15.85
C GLU A 243 -7.60 -10.52 -16.30
N ASN A 244 -7.24 -10.95 -17.52
CA ASN A 244 -5.94 -10.71 -18.13
C ASN A 244 -5.93 -9.51 -19.12
N GLY A 245 -6.98 -8.69 -19.13
CA GLY A 245 -7.04 -7.44 -19.90
C GLY A 245 -7.38 -7.59 -21.39
N GLN A 246 -7.75 -8.81 -21.85
CA GLN A 246 -8.12 -9.10 -23.25
C GLN A 246 -9.64 -9.05 -23.45
N VAL A 247 -10.26 -7.91 -23.20
CA VAL A 247 -11.73 -7.77 -23.16
C VAL A 247 -12.35 -7.92 -24.55
N ASP A 248 -11.69 -7.45 -25.60
CA ASP A 248 -12.19 -7.53 -26.97
C ASP A 248 -12.19 -9.00 -27.49
N GLU A 249 -11.16 -9.77 -27.11
CA GLU A 249 -11.14 -11.21 -27.39
C GLU A 249 -12.25 -11.96 -26.63
N ALA A 250 -12.52 -11.57 -25.40
CA ALA A 250 -13.63 -12.14 -24.62
C ALA A 250 -14.98 -11.95 -25.31
N ALA A 251 -15.22 -10.78 -25.93
CA ALA A 251 -16.43 -10.51 -26.72
C ALA A 251 -16.53 -11.43 -27.95
N THR A 252 -15.42 -11.74 -28.62
CA THR A 252 -15.44 -12.67 -29.77
C THR A 252 -15.81 -14.10 -29.37
N PHE A 253 -15.44 -14.53 -28.15
CA PHE A 253 -15.83 -15.85 -27.63
C PHE A 253 -17.31 -15.95 -27.28
N LEU A 254 -17.97 -14.85 -26.96
CA LEU A 254 -19.44 -14.82 -26.85
C LEU A 254 -20.10 -15.13 -28.20
N GLU A 255 -19.63 -14.54 -29.28
CA GLU A 255 -20.16 -14.80 -30.62
C GLU A 255 -19.90 -16.26 -31.04
N GLN A 256 -18.73 -16.79 -30.72
CA GLN A 256 -18.42 -18.21 -30.98
C GLN A 256 -19.32 -19.16 -30.18
N MET A 257 -19.66 -18.83 -28.94
CA MET A 257 -20.59 -19.61 -28.11
C MET A 257 -21.95 -19.71 -28.78
N LEU A 258 -22.45 -18.60 -29.30
CA LEU A 258 -23.74 -18.53 -30.01
C LEU A 258 -23.72 -19.33 -31.30
N ASN A 259 -22.64 -19.21 -32.07
CA ASN A 259 -22.46 -19.94 -33.34
C ASN A 259 -22.37 -21.46 -33.16
N LEU A 260 -21.91 -21.91 -31.99
CA LEU A 260 -21.85 -23.33 -31.61
C LEU A 260 -23.15 -23.88 -31.01
N GLU A 261 -24.23 -23.07 -31.02
CA GLU A 261 -25.52 -23.37 -30.41
C GLU A 261 -25.43 -23.77 -28.92
N CYS A 262 -24.32 -23.38 -28.26
CA CYS A 262 -24.13 -23.63 -26.85
C CYS A 262 -24.96 -22.64 -26.04
N LYS A 263 -26.03 -23.12 -25.43
CA LYS A 263 -26.95 -22.27 -24.64
C LYS A 263 -26.28 -21.86 -23.34
N PRO A 264 -26.15 -20.54 -23.04
CA PRO A 264 -25.69 -20.05 -21.75
C PRO A 264 -26.62 -20.53 -20.63
N ASP A 265 -26.04 -20.90 -19.50
CA ASP A 265 -26.80 -21.20 -18.27
C ASP A 265 -26.89 -19.96 -17.35
N LEU A 266 -27.65 -20.08 -16.28
CA LEU A 266 -27.81 -18.98 -15.31
C LEU A 266 -26.46 -18.57 -14.70
N SER A 267 -25.54 -19.52 -14.46
CA SER A 267 -24.22 -19.25 -13.91
C SER A 267 -23.40 -18.38 -14.86
N PHE A 268 -23.45 -18.67 -16.16
CA PHE A 268 -22.77 -17.87 -17.17
C PHE A 268 -23.22 -16.40 -17.13
N TYR A 269 -24.53 -16.13 -17.16
CA TYR A 269 -25.04 -14.76 -17.14
C TYR A 269 -24.67 -14.03 -15.85
N THR A 270 -24.82 -14.69 -14.70
CA THR A 270 -24.54 -14.08 -13.39
C THR A 270 -23.06 -13.77 -13.18
N CYS A 271 -22.16 -14.50 -13.84
CA CYS A 271 -20.72 -14.23 -13.79
C CYS A 271 -20.25 -13.24 -14.84
N THR A 272 -20.75 -13.34 -16.08
CA THR A 272 -20.19 -12.57 -17.20
C THR A 272 -20.74 -11.15 -17.31
N ILE A 273 -22.02 -10.92 -17.04
CA ILE A 273 -22.60 -9.56 -17.08
C ILE A 273 -21.84 -8.60 -16.15
N PRO A 274 -21.58 -8.93 -14.86
CA PRO A 274 -20.81 -8.06 -13.98
C PRO A 274 -19.37 -7.80 -14.45
N LEU A 275 -18.75 -8.77 -15.12
CA LEU A 275 -17.40 -8.61 -15.65
C LEU A 275 -17.36 -7.57 -16.77
N PHE A 276 -18.27 -7.65 -17.74
CA PHE A 276 -18.38 -6.65 -18.81
C PHE A 276 -18.75 -5.27 -18.28
N CYS A 277 -19.64 -5.18 -17.28
CA CYS A 277 -19.94 -3.92 -16.61
C CYS A 277 -18.73 -3.31 -15.91
N ARG A 278 -17.88 -4.12 -15.27
CA ARG A 278 -16.65 -3.67 -14.61
C ARG A 278 -15.67 -3.07 -15.62
N GLU A 279 -15.53 -3.69 -16.77
CA GLU A 279 -14.66 -3.22 -17.86
C GLU A 279 -15.32 -2.15 -18.75
N ASN A 280 -16.49 -1.64 -18.33
CA ASN A 280 -17.25 -0.61 -19.03
C ASN A 280 -17.66 -0.96 -20.46
N LYS A 281 -17.81 -2.26 -20.76
CA LYS A 281 -18.34 -2.77 -22.05
C LYS A 281 -19.87 -2.94 -21.95
N LEU A 282 -20.56 -1.81 -21.96
CA LEU A 282 -22.00 -1.75 -21.71
C LEU A 282 -22.82 -2.47 -22.79
N GLU A 283 -22.43 -2.38 -24.05
CA GLU A 283 -23.16 -2.98 -25.18
C GLU A 283 -23.24 -4.51 -25.05
N GLU A 284 -22.12 -5.15 -24.71
CA GLU A 284 -22.03 -6.60 -24.50
C GLU A 284 -22.84 -7.02 -23.27
N ALA A 285 -22.74 -6.25 -22.17
CA ALA A 285 -23.51 -6.51 -20.96
C ALA A 285 -25.02 -6.44 -21.21
N VAL A 286 -25.52 -5.43 -21.94
CA VAL A 286 -26.92 -5.27 -22.31
C VAL A 286 -27.38 -6.38 -23.25
N LYS A 287 -26.54 -6.77 -24.23
CA LYS A 287 -26.83 -7.90 -25.13
C LYS A 287 -27.04 -9.18 -24.34
N LEU A 288 -26.13 -9.49 -23.40
CA LEU A 288 -26.24 -10.66 -22.52
C LEU A 288 -27.50 -10.60 -21.63
N PHE A 289 -27.83 -9.44 -21.09
CA PHE A 289 -29.00 -9.26 -20.27
C PHE A 289 -30.32 -9.50 -21.04
N LYS A 290 -30.40 -9.02 -22.29
CA LYS A 290 -31.54 -9.32 -23.18
C LYS A 290 -31.63 -10.80 -23.48
N MET A 291 -30.51 -11.43 -23.82
CA MET A 291 -30.47 -12.89 -24.07
C MET A 291 -30.87 -13.73 -22.85
N MET A 292 -30.50 -13.28 -21.64
CA MET A 292 -30.92 -13.91 -20.39
C MET A 292 -32.46 -13.93 -20.26
N LYS A 293 -33.10 -12.79 -20.55
CA LYS A 293 -34.56 -12.68 -20.54
C LYS A 293 -35.24 -13.51 -21.63
N ASP A 294 -34.67 -13.47 -22.86
CA ASP A 294 -35.19 -14.26 -24.00
C ASP A 294 -35.08 -15.77 -23.76
N SER A 295 -34.20 -16.18 -22.85
CA SER A 295 -34.05 -17.57 -22.41
C SER A 295 -34.90 -17.94 -21.19
N ASP A 296 -35.87 -17.13 -20.82
CA ASP A 296 -36.78 -17.29 -19.67
C ASP A 296 -36.05 -17.36 -18.30
N PHE A 297 -34.81 -16.89 -18.19
CA PHE A 297 -34.14 -16.75 -16.92
C PHE A 297 -34.54 -15.43 -16.24
N MET A 298 -35.06 -15.51 -15.02
CA MET A 298 -35.37 -14.33 -14.23
C MET A 298 -34.07 -13.69 -13.69
N PRO A 299 -33.79 -12.41 -14.04
CA PRO A 299 -32.62 -11.73 -13.52
C PRO A 299 -32.70 -11.55 -12.00
N VAL A 300 -31.61 -11.79 -11.30
CA VAL A 300 -31.51 -11.56 -9.86
C VAL A 300 -31.21 -10.09 -9.58
N SER A 301 -31.60 -9.59 -8.39
CA SER A 301 -31.39 -8.19 -7.96
C SER A 301 -29.98 -7.66 -8.26
N PHE A 302 -28.96 -8.48 -8.01
CA PHE A 302 -27.55 -8.13 -8.25
C PHE A 302 -27.24 -7.76 -9.71
N ILE A 303 -27.86 -8.43 -10.69
CA ILE A 303 -27.65 -8.14 -12.12
C ILE A 303 -28.22 -6.76 -12.47
N TYR A 304 -29.42 -6.44 -11.99
CA TYR A 304 -30.02 -5.11 -12.14
C TYR A 304 -29.13 -4.03 -11.53
N GLU A 305 -28.66 -4.24 -10.29
CA GLU A 305 -27.80 -3.29 -9.58
C GLU A 305 -26.54 -2.96 -10.36
N VAL A 306 -25.83 -3.98 -10.85
CA VAL A 306 -24.58 -3.79 -11.59
C VAL A 306 -24.81 -3.11 -12.95
N LEU A 307 -25.89 -3.45 -13.64
CA LEU A 307 -26.25 -2.79 -14.90
C LEU A 307 -26.62 -1.32 -14.69
N VAL A 308 -27.45 -1.00 -13.67
CA VAL A 308 -27.79 0.38 -13.34
C VAL A 308 -26.54 1.19 -13.02
N GLN A 309 -25.61 0.64 -12.22
CA GLN A 309 -24.34 1.28 -11.93
C GLN A 309 -23.51 1.52 -13.20
N CYS A 310 -23.51 0.57 -14.13
CA CYS A 310 -22.80 0.73 -15.40
C CYS A 310 -23.45 1.81 -16.28
N PHE A 311 -24.78 1.86 -16.38
CA PHE A 311 -25.50 2.92 -17.08
C PHE A 311 -25.23 4.29 -16.45
N CYS A 312 -25.25 4.41 -15.12
CA CYS A 312 -24.94 5.65 -14.41
C CYS A 312 -23.49 6.13 -14.65
N LYS A 313 -22.51 5.21 -14.69
CA LYS A 313 -21.14 5.55 -15.06
C LYS A 313 -21.02 6.11 -16.48
N ASN A 314 -21.80 5.58 -17.40
CA ASN A 314 -21.84 6.03 -18.81
C ASN A 314 -22.82 7.19 -19.05
N LEU A 315 -23.41 7.77 -18.02
CA LEU A 315 -24.37 8.87 -18.07
C LEU A 315 -25.61 8.58 -18.95
N GLN A 316 -25.99 7.31 -19.08
CA GLN A 316 -27.20 6.87 -19.79
C GLN A 316 -28.39 6.76 -18.83
N LEU A 317 -28.83 7.92 -18.38
CA LEU A 317 -29.85 8.06 -17.32
C LEU A 317 -31.19 7.38 -17.67
N ASP A 318 -31.69 7.60 -18.88
CA ASP A 318 -33.02 7.10 -19.30
C ASP A 318 -33.05 5.56 -19.24
N SER A 319 -31.98 4.91 -19.67
CA SER A 319 -31.83 3.46 -19.59
C SER A 319 -31.71 2.97 -18.15
N ALA A 320 -31.03 3.71 -17.29
CA ALA A 320 -30.90 3.40 -15.87
C ALA A 320 -32.27 3.50 -15.16
N VAL A 321 -33.03 4.56 -15.41
CA VAL A 321 -34.39 4.74 -14.87
C VAL A 321 -35.34 3.62 -15.34
N CYS A 322 -35.33 3.28 -16.64
CA CYS A 322 -36.08 2.16 -17.17
C CYS A 322 -35.78 0.85 -16.44
N LEU A 323 -34.51 0.58 -16.18
CA LEU A 323 -34.08 -0.66 -15.54
C LEU A 323 -34.48 -0.71 -14.05
N VAL A 324 -34.38 0.42 -13.35
CA VAL A 324 -34.84 0.52 -11.94
C VAL A 324 -36.38 0.33 -11.85
N ASN A 325 -37.15 0.91 -12.76
CA ASN A 325 -38.60 0.72 -12.80
C ASN A 325 -38.94 -0.74 -13.04
N GLU A 326 -38.29 -1.40 -14.01
CA GLU A 326 -38.45 -2.83 -14.26
C GLU A 326 -38.13 -3.68 -13.02
N MET A 327 -37.06 -3.32 -12.29
CA MET A 327 -36.64 -3.99 -11.04
C MET A 327 -37.76 -3.86 -9.97
N ILE A 328 -38.36 -2.68 -9.84
CA ILE A 328 -39.46 -2.42 -8.89
C ILE A 328 -40.71 -3.20 -9.30
N GLU A 329 -41.09 -3.18 -10.59
CA GLU A 329 -42.21 -3.95 -11.13
C GLU A 329 -42.05 -5.46 -10.92
N SER A 330 -40.83 -5.95 -10.94
CA SER A 330 -40.49 -7.34 -10.63
C SER A 330 -40.50 -7.66 -9.13
N GLY A 331 -40.92 -6.73 -8.27
CA GLY A 331 -41.01 -6.90 -6.81
C GLY A 331 -39.64 -6.84 -6.09
N MET A 332 -38.60 -6.34 -6.74
CA MET A 332 -37.27 -6.22 -6.19
C MET A 332 -36.96 -4.74 -5.89
N PRO A 333 -37.02 -4.28 -4.63
CA PRO A 333 -36.72 -2.89 -4.31
C PRO A 333 -35.20 -2.61 -4.54
N PRO A 334 -34.86 -1.45 -5.14
CA PRO A 334 -33.46 -1.06 -5.35
C PRO A 334 -32.79 -0.80 -4.00
N LYS A 335 -31.53 -1.23 -3.86
CA LYS A 335 -30.72 -0.94 -2.68
C LYS A 335 -30.28 0.53 -2.67
N HIS A 336 -30.00 1.06 -1.48
CA HIS A 336 -29.57 2.45 -1.28
C HIS A 336 -28.38 2.84 -2.18
N ASN A 337 -27.40 1.95 -2.39
CA ASN A 337 -26.23 2.23 -3.23
C ASN A 337 -26.63 2.53 -4.68
N VAL A 338 -27.60 1.80 -5.22
CA VAL A 338 -28.12 2.01 -6.59
C VAL A 338 -28.78 3.40 -6.70
N LEU A 339 -29.57 3.76 -5.69
CA LEU A 339 -30.23 5.07 -5.65
C LEU A 339 -29.21 6.22 -5.52
N VAL A 340 -28.15 6.03 -4.73
CA VAL A 340 -27.03 6.98 -4.63
C VAL A 340 -26.33 7.15 -5.99
N ASP A 341 -26.05 6.06 -6.69
CA ASP A 341 -25.42 6.11 -8.02
C ASP A 341 -26.35 6.82 -9.04
N MET A 342 -27.66 6.58 -8.95
CA MET A 342 -28.68 7.30 -9.74
C MET A 342 -28.67 8.81 -9.44
N MET A 343 -28.68 9.20 -8.15
CA MET A 343 -28.63 10.62 -7.76
C MET A 343 -27.36 11.29 -8.26
N ASN A 344 -26.22 10.63 -8.13
CA ASN A 344 -24.95 11.13 -8.70
C ASN A 344 -25.02 11.33 -10.23
N CYS A 345 -25.71 10.42 -10.95
CA CYS A 345 -25.90 10.54 -12.39
C CYS A 345 -26.81 11.72 -12.73
N PHE A 346 -27.94 11.88 -12.07
CA PHE A 346 -28.84 13.03 -12.22
C PHE A 346 -28.08 14.35 -11.97
N CYS A 347 -27.32 14.44 -10.89
CA CYS A 347 -26.55 15.64 -10.53
C CYS A 347 -25.51 15.98 -11.60
N LYS A 348 -24.77 15.00 -12.11
CA LYS A 348 -23.79 15.21 -13.18
C LYS A 348 -24.41 15.72 -14.49
N LEU A 349 -25.65 15.33 -14.76
CA LEU A 349 -26.40 15.78 -15.93
C LEU A 349 -27.17 17.08 -15.70
N GLY A 350 -27.14 17.63 -14.47
CA GLY A 350 -27.88 18.86 -14.13
C GLY A 350 -29.41 18.68 -14.04
N LYS A 351 -29.91 17.42 -13.96
CA LYS A 351 -31.34 17.10 -13.97
C LYS A 351 -31.90 16.97 -12.55
N ILE A 352 -31.69 17.99 -11.71
CA ILE A 352 -32.05 17.98 -10.28
C ILE A 352 -33.57 17.79 -10.05
N ASN A 353 -34.37 18.48 -10.82
CA ASN A 353 -35.85 18.39 -10.66
C ASN A 353 -36.38 16.99 -11.00
N GLU A 354 -35.81 16.34 -12.03
CA GLU A 354 -36.15 14.96 -12.38
C GLU A 354 -35.75 13.99 -11.27
N ALA A 355 -34.59 14.24 -10.61
CA ALA A 355 -34.11 13.45 -9.47
C ALA A 355 -35.07 13.52 -8.27
N ILE A 356 -35.62 14.72 -7.96
CA ILE A 356 -36.57 14.90 -6.86
C ILE A 356 -37.82 14.08 -7.14
N VAL A 357 -38.42 14.20 -8.34
CA VAL A 357 -39.57 13.43 -8.76
C VAL A 357 -39.29 11.92 -8.68
N PHE A 358 -38.15 11.48 -9.16
CA PHE A 358 -37.77 10.07 -9.10
C PHE A 358 -37.69 9.53 -7.66
N LEU A 359 -37.14 10.28 -6.71
CA LEU A 359 -37.12 9.89 -5.29
C LEU A 359 -38.51 9.87 -4.65
N GLU A 360 -39.40 10.75 -5.10
CA GLU A 360 -40.79 10.77 -4.63
C GLU A 360 -41.58 9.57 -5.14
N ASP A 361 -41.45 9.25 -6.42
CA ASP A 361 -42.14 8.14 -7.07
C ASP A 361 -41.68 6.78 -6.51
N THR A 362 -40.41 6.65 -6.19
CA THR A 362 -39.81 5.41 -5.64
C THR A 362 -40.07 5.24 -4.13
N GLN A 363 -40.73 6.20 -3.45
CA GLN A 363 -41.04 6.17 -2.02
C GLN A 363 -39.85 5.83 -1.12
N VAL A 364 -38.69 6.38 -1.41
CA VAL A 364 -37.46 6.13 -0.65
C VAL A 364 -37.59 6.76 0.74
N HIS A 365 -37.20 5.99 1.78
CA HIS A 365 -37.17 6.42 3.17
C HIS A 365 -35.74 6.55 3.74
N GLU A 366 -34.74 6.23 2.97
CA GLU A 366 -33.34 6.28 3.38
C GLU A 366 -32.74 7.67 3.14
N THR A 367 -31.89 8.14 4.06
CA THR A 367 -31.28 9.49 4.01
C THR A 367 -30.20 9.63 2.95
N ALA A 368 -29.45 8.57 2.66
CA ALA A 368 -28.25 8.64 1.80
C ALA A 368 -28.52 9.15 0.37
N PRO A 369 -29.53 8.70 -0.38
CA PRO A 369 -29.85 9.26 -1.71
C PRO A 369 -30.20 10.74 -1.67
N PHE A 370 -30.98 11.16 -0.65
CA PHE A 370 -31.34 12.57 -0.46
C PHE A 370 -30.12 13.44 -0.12
N ASN A 371 -29.22 12.95 0.72
CA ASN A 371 -27.99 13.65 1.06
C ASN A 371 -27.10 13.82 -0.19
N THR A 372 -27.01 12.79 -1.03
CA THR A 372 -26.27 12.88 -2.31
C THR A 372 -26.90 13.94 -3.23
N LEU A 373 -28.22 14.01 -3.31
CA LEU A 373 -28.92 15.02 -4.09
C LEU A 373 -28.74 16.43 -3.51
N LEU A 374 -28.74 16.58 -2.17
CA LEU A 374 -28.43 17.84 -1.50
C LEU A 374 -27.01 18.32 -1.85
N GLU A 375 -26.02 17.44 -1.80
CA GLU A 375 -24.66 17.76 -2.24
C GLU A 375 -24.64 18.19 -3.71
N GLY A 376 -25.36 17.48 -4.58
CA GLY A 376 -25.49 17.83 -6.00
C GLY A 376 -26.12 19.20 -6.24
N CYS A 377 -27.18 19.55 -5.51
CA CYS A 377 -27.80 20.87 -5.54
C CYS A 377 -26.80 21.97 -5.10
N CYS A 378 -26.02 21.71 -4.05
CA CYS A 378 -24.99 22.61 -3.57
C CYS A 378 -23.91 22.84 -4.63
N TYR A 379 -23.38 21.78 -5.25
CA TYR A 379 -22.38 21.89 -6.32
C TYR A 379 -22.91 22.62 -7.56
N ALA A 380 -24.19 22.44 -7.90
CA ALA A 380 -24.84 23.15 -9.00
C ALA A 380 -25.17 24.63 -8.66
N GLY A 381 -25.06 25.03 -7.39
CA GLY A 381 -25.46 26.36 -6.93
C GLY A 381 -26.96 26.56 -6.79
N GLU A 382 -27.76 25.49 -6.87
CA GLU A 382 -29.23 25.55 -6.77
C GLU A 382 -29.73 25.52 -5.32
N ILE A 383 -29.43 26.58 -4.57
CA ILE A 383 -29.74 26.68 -3.12
C ILE A 383 -31.23 26.60 -2.83
N LEU A 384 -32.07 27.14 -3.72
CA LEU A 384 -33.51 27.09 -3.52
C LEU A 384 -34.01 25.65 -3.54
N ALA A 385 -33.58 24.85 -4.51
CA ALA A 385 -33.89 23.43 -4.58
C ALA A 385 -33.36 22.68 -3.36
N ALA A 386 -32.13 22.94 -2.92
CA ALA A 386 -31.56 22.33 -1.73
C ALA A 386 -32.35 22.66 -0.44
N ASN A 387 -32.80 23.91 -0.27
CA ASN A 387 -33.62 24.27 0.89
C ASN A 387 -34.96 23.58 0.87
N VAL A 388 -35.66 23.55 -0.27
CA VAL A 388 -36.94 22.83 -0.43
C VAL A 388 -36.76 21.33 -0.15
N LEU A 389 -35.71 20.74 -0.67
CA LEU A 389 -35.40 19.33 -0.45
C LEU A 389 -35.15 19.05 1.05
N LEU A 390 -34.38 19.88 1.75
CA LEU A 390 -34.16 19.73 3.18
C LEU A 390 -35.42 19.93 4.01
N GLU A 391 -36.34 20.82 3.60
CA GLU A 391 -37.66 21.01 4.23
C GLU A 391 -38.50 19.75 4.08
N THR A 392 -38.62 19.20 2.88
CA THR A 392 -39.36 17.96 2.62
C THR A 392 -38.77 16.77 3.37
N MET A 393 -37.43 16.67 3.48
CA MET A 393 -36.77 15.66 4.30
C MET A 393 -37.10 15.81 5.78
N SER A 394 -37.16 17.05 6.29
CA SER A 394 -37.48 17.34 7.69
C SER A 394 -38.93 17.03 8.02
N GLU A 395 -39.87 17.36 7.14
CA GLU A 395 -41.30 17.04 7.27
C GLU A 395 -41.55 15.53 7.28
N ARG A 396 -40.82 14.78 6.51
CA ARG A 396 -40.88 13.30 6.45
C ARG A 396 -40.05 12.61 7.55
N ASN A 397 -39.39 13.35 8.44
CA ASN A 397 -38.45 12.85 9.46
C ASN A 397 -37.29 11.99 8.88
N ILE A 398 -36.84 12.30 7.66
CA ILE A 398 -35.74 11.63 6.98
C ILE A 398 -34.43 12.40 7.19
N ALA A 399 -34.50 13.73 7.45
CA ALA A 399 -33.31 14.56 7.61
C ALA A 399 -32.50 14.16 8.87
N ASP A 400 -31.25 13.85 8.68
CA ASP A 400 -30.29 13.58 9.74
C ASP A 400 -29.31 14.75 9.95
N CYS A 401 -28.39 14.62 10.90
CA CYS A 401 -27.38 15.64 11.16
C CYS A 401 -26.54 15.93 9.91
N GLN A 402 -26.22 14.91 9.11
CA GLN A 402 -25.44 15.06 7.88
C GLN A 402 -26.18 15.91 6.83
N SER A 403 -27.50 15.73 6.69
CA SER A 403 -28.33 16.54 5.76
C SER A 403 -28.19 18.04 6.04
N TRP A 404 -28.29 18.43 7.31
CA TRP A 404 -28.11 19.82 7.72
C TRP A 404 -26.68 20.31 7.53
N ASN A 405 -25.69 19.47 7.87
CA ASN A 405 -24.28 19.82 7.74
C ASN A 405 -23.83 20.06 6.29
N ILE A 406 -24.38 19.34 5.31
CA ILE A 406 -24.09 19.56 3.89
C ILE A 406 -24.40 21.01 3.52
N LEU A 407 -25.59 21.49 3.86
CA LEU A 407 -26.02 22.85 3.49
C LEU A 407 -25.34 23.94 4.33
N ILE A 408 -25.14 23.70 5.64
CA ILE A 408 -24.39 24.61 6.51
C ILE A 408 -22.96 24.76 6.02
N ARG A 409 -22.28 23.66 5.69
CA ARG A 409 -20.92 23.69 5.16
C ARG A 409 -20.84 24.47 3.86
N TRP A 410 -21.72 24.17 2.93
CA TRP A 410 -21.76 24.86 1.66
C TRP A 410 -21.98 26.38 1.82
N LEU A 411 -22.89 26.81 2.70
CA LEU A 411 -23.11 28.23 3.01
C LEU A 411 -21.86 28.88 3.63
N CYS A 412 -21.19 28.18 4.52
CA CYS A 412 -19.93 28.66 5.11
C CYS A 412 -18.80 28.76 4.07
N GLU A 413 -18.72 27.82 3.14
CA GLU A 413 -17.74 27.84 2.06
C GLU A 413 -17.96 28.98 1.07
N ASN A 414 -19.22 29.39 0.88
CA ASN A 414 -19.62 30.53 0.05
C ASN A 414 -19.77 31.86 0.82
N GLU A 415 -19.16 31.97 2.00
CA GLU A 415 -19.09 33.18 2.81
C GLU A 415 -20.46 33.69 3.31
N ASP A 416 -21.55 32.92 3.19
CA ASP A 416 -22.90 33.28 3.67
C ASP A 416 -23.18 32.72 5.08
N THR A 417 -22.34 33.07 6.05
CA THR A 417 -22.48 32.58 7.43
C THR A 417 -23.77 33.02 8.08
N LYS A 418 -24.38 34.17 7.65
CA LYS A 418 -25.67 34.61 8.20
C LYS A 418 -26.76 33.55 7.93
N LYS A 419 -26.87 33.07 6.70
CA LYS A 419 -27.82 32.01 6.38
C LYS A 419 -27.45 30.69 7.04
N ALA A 420 -26.15 30.39 7.17
CA ALA A 420 -25.69 29.20 7.91
C ALA A 420 -26.16 29.21 9.37
N TYR A 421 -26.07 30.35 10.07
CA TYR A 421 -26.59 30.48 11.44
C TYR A 421 -28.13 30.42 11.52
N ILE A 422 -28.86 30.94 10.53
CA ILE A 422 -30.32 30.77 10.44
C ILE A 422 -30.66 29.27 10.29
N LEU A 423 -29.94 28.58 9.43
CA LEU A 423 -30.14 27.15 9.20
C LEU A 423 -29.79 26.31 10.45
N LEU A 424 -28.71 26.69 11.16
CA LEU A 424 -28.37 26.11 12.45
C LEU A 424 -29.50 26.27 13.47
N GLY A 425 -30.11 27.46 13.54
CA GLY A 425 -31.27 27.71 14.39
C GLY A 425 -32.49 26.83 14.05
N ARG A 426 -32.70 26.54 12.75
CA ARG A 426 -33.73 25.62 12.29
C ARG A 426 -33.39 24.17 12.67
N MET A 427 -32.16 23.75 12.49
CA MET A 427 -31.66 22.41 12.89
C MET A 427 -31.92 22.15 14.38
N ILE A 428 -31.58 23.13 15.24
CA ILE A 428 -31.82 23.03 16.69
C ILE A 428 -33.33 22.92 17.00
N LYS A 429 -34.17 23.70 16.31
CA LYS A 429 -35.65 23.63 16.46
C LYS A 429 -36.23 22.28 16.02
N SER A 430 -35.58 21.62 15.06
CA SER A 430 -35.95 20.27 14.61
C SER A 430 -35.41 19.15 15.53
N PHE A 431 -34.89 19.49 16.71
CA PHE A 431 -34.32 18.59 17.71
C PHE A 431 -33.19 17.67 17.17
N VAL A 432 -32.52 18.07 16.11
CA VAL A 432 -31.36 17.38 15.58
C VAL A 432 -30.14 17.78 16.41
N ASN A 433 -29.41 16.80 16.92
CA ASN A 433 -28.22 17.04 17.73
C ASN A 433 -27.07 17.58 16.85
N LEU A 434 -26.45 18.67 17.34
CA LEU A 434 -25.25 19.20 16.73
C LEU A 434 -24.07 18.24 16.92
N ASP A 435 -23.25 18.11 15.93
CA ASP A 435 -22.03 17.30 15.96
C ASP A 435 -20.77 18.16 15.72
N HIS A 436 -19.63 17.50 15.77
CA HIS A 436 -18.34 18.13 15.48
C HIS A 436 -18.24 18.69 14.06
N ALA A 437 -18.91 18.07 13.07
CA ALA A 437 -18.87 18.51 11.68
C ALA A 437 -19.62 19.86 11.49
N THR A 438 -20.76 20.05 12.20
CA THR A 438 -21.46 21.33 12.23
C THR A 438 -20.53 22.46 12.72
N TYR A 439 -19.84 22.23 13.84
CA TYR A 439 -18.94 23.23 14.39
C TYR A 439 -17.72 23.46 13.50
N SER A 440 -17.16 22.41 12.90
CA SER A 440 -16.06 22.53 11.94
C SER A 440 -16.44 23.44 10.76
N ALA A 441 -17.61 23.25 10.18
CA ALA A 441 -18.09 24.07 9.08
C ALA A 441 -18.23 25.56 9.49
N LEU A 442 -18.77 25.83 10.69
CA LEU A 442 -18.93 27.20 11.18
C LEU A 442 -17.59 27.87 11.51
N VAL A 443 -16.62 27.13 12.04
CA VAL A 443 -15.27 27.64 12.28
C VAL A 443 -14.62 28.06 10.96
N VAL A 444 -14.66 27.21 9.95
CA VAL A 444 -14.14 27.53 8.60
C VAL A 444 -14.83 28.76 8.01
N GLY A 445 -16.16 28.80 8.07
CA GLY A 445 -16.92 29.95 7.55
C GLY A 445 -16.57 31.27 8.22
N ASN A 446 -16.37 31.26 9.54
CA ASN A 446 -15.94 32.46 10.26
C ASN A 446 -14.49 32.85 9.95
N CYS A 447 -13.59 31.87 9.81
CA CYS A 447 -12.21 32.10 9.40
C CYS A 447 -12.13 32.79 8.03
N ARG A 448 -12.88 32.30 7.03
CA ARG A 448 -12.92 32.89 5.68
C ARG A 448 -13.42 34.32 5.65
N LEU A 449 -14.34 34.66 6.54
CA LEU A 449 -14.83 36.05 6.72
C LEU A 449 -13.90 36.93 7.58
N GLY A 450 -12.79 36.38 8.07
CA GLY A 450 -11.89 37.10 8.95
C GLY A 450 -12.43 37.34 10.37
N LYS A 451 -13.48 36.60 10.78
CA LYS A 451 -14.10 36.72 12.10
C LYS A 451 -13.50 35.68 13.06
N TYR A 452 -12.24 35.88 13.38
CA TYR A 452 -11.46 34.94 14.17
C TYR A 452 -11.86 34.87 15.64
N GLU A 453 -12.44 35.94 16.21
CA GLU A 453 -12.95 35.93 17.58
C GLU A 453 -14.13 34.93 17.70
N GLU A 454 -15.09 35.00 16.78
CA GLU A 454 -16.23 34.09 16.76
C GLU A 454 -15.77 32.65 16.46
N ALA A 455 -14.75 32.46 15.60
CA ALA A 455 -14.18 31.17 15.33
C ALA A 455 -13.51 30.54 16.56
N MET A 456 -12.79 31.36 17.36
CA MET A 456 -12.18 30.92 18.63
C MET A 456 -13.22 30.61 19.69
N GLU A 457 -14.33 31.36 19.76
CA GLU A 457 -15.43 31.07 20.66
C GLU A 457 -16.08 29.70 20.38
N LEU A 458 -16.29 29.40 19.11
CA LEU A 458 -16.73 28.05 18.66
C LEU A 458 -15.70 26.98 19.00
N PHE A 459 -14.42 27.27 18.80
CA PHE A 459 -13.33 26.35 19.16
C PHE A 459 -13.32 26.04 20.67
N HIS A 460 -13.49 27.03 21.54
CA HIS A 460 -13.60 26.81 22.99
C HIS A 460 -14.81 25.96 23.37
N GLN A 461 -15.94 26.11 22.65
CA GLN A 461 -17.11 25.23 22.84
C GLN A 461 -16.82 23.79 22.44
N ILE A 462 -16.03 23.56 21.38
CA ILE A 462 -15.56 22.24 20.93
C ILE A 462 -14.66 21.62 22.01
N CYS A 463 -13.71 22.43 22.55
CA CYS A 463 -12.82 21.99 23.61
C CYS A 463 -13.59 21.56 24.87
N ALA A 464 -14.61 22.34 25.27
CA ALA A 464 -15.46 22.04 26.43
C ALA A 464 -16.23 20.71 26.28
N ARG A 465 -16.57 20.33 25.06
CA ARG A 465 -17.25 19.06 24.74
C ARG A 465 -16.27 17.91 24.45
N CYS A 466 -14.98 18.16 24.52
CA CYS A 466 -13.94 17.20 24.16
C CYS A 466 -14.00 16.70 22.70
N TRP A 467 -14.63 17.44 21.80
CA TRP A 467 -14.72 17.15 20.38
C TRP A 467 -13.45 17.53 19.64
N VAL A 468 -13.35 17.09 18.39
CA VAL A 468 -12.20 17.30 17.51
C VAL A 468 -12.69 17.92 16.22
N LEU A 469 -12.05 18.99 15.75
CA LEU A 469 -12.25 19.51 14.40
C LEU A 469 -11.69 18.56 13.36
N ASP A 470 -12.16 18.68 12.14
CA ASP A 470 -11.52 18.01 11.01
C ASP A 470 -10.17 18.66 10.68
N PHE A 471 -9.37 17.94 9.90
CA PHE A 471 -8.02 18.37 9.51
C PHE A 471 -8.01 19.73 8.78
N ALA A 472 -8.95 19.95 7.88
CA ALA A 472 -9.04 21.17 7.09
C ALA A 472 -9.39 22.38 7.98
N SER A 473 -10.34 22.20 8.92
CA SER A 473 -10.78 23.25 9.84
C SER A 473 -9.65 23.68 10.80
N TYR A 474 -8.85 22.74 11.30
CA TYR A 474 -7.67 23.09 12.10
C TYR A 474 -6.67 23.91 11.29
N SER A 475 -6.41 23.51 10.04
CA SER A 475 -5.47 24.20 9.18
C SER A 475 -5.93 25.60 8.86
N GLU A 476 -7.21 25.77 8.51
CA GLU A 476 -7.81 27.08 8.21
C GLU A 476 -7.80 28.03 9.42
N LEU A 477 -8.14 27.50 10.61
CA LEU A 477 -8.10 28.28 11.83
C LEU A 477 -6.68 28.73 12.21
N VAL A 478 -5.72 27.82 12.15
CA VAL A 478 -4.31 28.13 12.44
C VAL A 478 -3.73 29.09 11.41
N ASP A 479 -4.05 28.92 10.12
CA ASP A 479 -3.62 29.82 9.06
C ASP A 479 -4.15 31.21 9.27
N GLY A 480 -5.46 31.34 9.52
CA GLY A 480 -6.09 32.62 9.74
C GLY A 480 -5.57 33.35 10.99
N LEU A 481 -5.43 32.64 12.12
CA LEU A 481 -4.84 33.20 13.34
C LEU A 481 -3.38 33.66 13.13
N SER A 482 -2.64 32.92 12.33
CA SER A 482 -1.26 33.26 12.00
C SER A 482 -1.16 34.50 11.12
N ASP A 483 -2.07 34.65 10.15
CA ASP A 483 -2.12 35.81 9.24
C ASP A 483 -2.47 37.12 9.97
N ILE A 484 -3.33 37.08 11.00
CA ILE A 484 -3.64 38.24 11.86
C ILE A 484 -2.68 38.42 13.04
N LYS A 485 -1.62 37.59 13.11
CA LYS A 485 -0.58 37.64 14.16
C LYS A 485 -1.07 37.31 15.58
N HIS A 486 -2.15 36.57 15.74
CA HIS A 486 -2.64 36.09 17.03
C HIS A 486 -1.90 34.79 17.42
N SER A 487 -0.61 34.93 17.73
CA SER A 487 0.28 33.81 18.02
C SER A 487 -0.15 32.95 19.23
N GLN A 488 -0.77 33.58 20.25
CA GLN A 488 -1.17 32.89 21.47
C GLN A 488 -2.34 31.96 21.22
N ASP A 489 -3.36 32.39 20.47
CA ASP A 489 -4.54 31.59 20.13
C ASP A 489 -4.15 30.45 19.20
N GLY A 490 -3.26 30.71 18.22
CA GLY A 490 -2.70 29.66 17.37
C GLY A 490 -1.93 28.59 18.15
N ILE A 491 -1.19 28.98 19.21
CA ILE A 491 -0.52 28.04 20.11
C ILE A 491 -1.54 27.20 20.87
N GLU A 492 -2.62 27.79 21.36
CA GLU A 492 -3.67 27.10 22.10
C GLU A 492 -4.35 26.04 21.23
N VAL A 493 -4.73 26.41 20.00
CA VAL A 493 -5.31 25.49 19.00
C VAL A 493 -4.35 24.33 18.75
N PHE A 494 -3.07 24.62 18.54
CA PHE A 494 -2.05 23.59 18.28
C PHE A 494 -1.88 22.64 19.49
N HIS A 495 -1.86 23.15 20.71
CA HIS A 495 -1.77 22.33 21.92
C HIS A 495 -2.97 21.39 22.07
N TYR A 496 -4.19 21.91 21.87
CA TYR A 496 -5.39 21.07 21.94
C TYR A 496 -5.36 19.97 20.87
N MET A 497 -5.01 20.33 19.63
CA MET A 497 -4.87 19.40 18.51
C MET A 497 -3.82 18.30 18.81
N SER A 498 -2.66 18.70 19.36
CA SER A 498 -1.59 17.75 19.71
C SER A 498 -2.00 16.79 20.82
N MET A 499 -2.74 17.25 21.84
CA MET A 499 -3.30 16.37 22.89
C MET A 499 -4.28 15.34 22.31
N LYS A 500 -5.02 15.69 21.28
CA LYS A 500 -5.98 14.81 20.59
C LYS A 500 -5.32 13.93 19.51
N ARG A 501 -3.99 14.05 19.32
CA ARG A 501 -3.22 13.35 18.27
C ARG A 501 -3.73 13.59 16.85
N CYS A 502 -4.21 14.82 16.60
CA CYS A 502 -4.59 15.24 15.26
C CYS A 502 -3.36 15.72 14.49
N SER A 503 -3.40 15.56 13.16
CA SER A 503 -2.36 16.10 12.27
C SER A 503 -2.68 17.53 11.83
N LEU A 504 -1.66 18.27 11.41
CA LEU A 504 -1.77 19.60 10.82
C LEU A 504 -0.98 19.63 9.51
N HIS A 505 -1.43 20.43 8.56
CA HIS A 505 -0.69 20.62 7.32
C HIS A 505 0.67 21.27 7.59
N SER A 506 1.73 20.79 6.95
CA SER A 506 3.11 21.30 7.16
C SER A 506 3.24 22.79 6.88
N LEU A 507 2.48 23.30 5.91
CA LEU A 507 2.46 24.73 5.58
C LEU A 507 1.77 25.55 6.67
N SER A 508 0.66 25.08 7.23
CA SER A 508 -0.05 25.76 8.33
C SER A 508 0.82 25.77 9.60
N PHE A 509 1.53 24.67 9.87
CA PHE A 509 2.51 24.63 10.95
C PHE A 509 3.66 25.62 10.72
N TYR A 510 4.15 25.74 9.50
CA TYR A 510 5.16 26.74 9.15
C TYR A 510 4.67 28.18 9.41
N LYS A 511 3.44 28.50 8.98
CA LYS A 511 2.84 29.84 9.23
C LYS A 511 2.75 30.14 10.73
N LEU A 512 2.30 29.15 11.52
CA LEU A 512 2.24 29.29 12.98
C LEU A 512 3.62 29.56 13.58
N ILE A 513 4.62 28.76 13.24
CA ILE A 513 6.00 28.95 13.73
C ILE A 513 6.52 30.34 13.33
N LYS A 514 6.30 30.76 12.09
CA LYS A 514 6.69 32.07 11.62
C LYS A 514 6.01 33.20 12.45
N CYS A 515 4.71 33.10 12.66
CA CYS A 515 3.96 34.03 13.48
C CYS A 515 4.48 34.12 14.93
N VAL A 516 4.78 32.97 15.54
CA VAL A 516 5.35 32.89 16.90
C VAL A 516 6.76 33.46 16.94
N CYS A 517 7.58 33.23 15.92
CA CYS A 517 8.91 33.82 15.79
C CYS A 517 8.84 35.32 15.60
N ASP A 518 7.97 35.83 14.73
CA ASP A 518 7.77 37.26 14.48
C ASP A 518 7.29 38.01 15.76
N SER A 519 6.57 37.32 16.65
CA SER A 519 6.20 37.85 17.99
C SER A 519 7.33 37.77 19.04
N GLY A 520 8.54 37.36 18.66
CA GLY A 520 9.71 37.27 19.53
C GLY A 520 9.71 36.06 20.50
N GLN A 521 8.74 35.14 20.38
CA GLN A 521 8.57 34.01 21.32
C GLN A 521 9.31 32.75 20.87
N VAL A 522 10.59 32.87 20.50
CA VAL A 522 11.39 31.79 19.90
C VAL A 522 11.43 30.53 20.75
N ASN A 523 11.44 30.64 22.09
CA ASN A 523 11.40 29.49 23.01
C ASN A 523 10.09 28.68 22.88
N LYS A 524 8.99 29.35 22.59
CA LYS A 524 7.73 28.66 22.35
C LYS A 524 7.76 27.99 20.98
N ALA A 525 8.33 28.63 19.97
CA ALA A 525 8.49 28.04 18.63
C ALA A 525 9.31 26.73 18.66
N THR A 526 10.42 26.69 19.40
CA THR A 526 11.22 25.46 19.56
C THR A 526 10.46 24.36 20.28
N ARG A 527 9.67 24.67 21.31
CA ARG A 527 8.82 23.69 22.01
C ARG A 527 7.70 23.16 21.11
N LEU A 528 7.06 24.04 20.33
CA LEU A 528 6.03 23.63 19.36
C LEU A 528 6.61 22.71 18.30
N TRP A 529 7.82 23.00 17.83
CA TRP A 529 8.51 22.11 16.90
C TRP A 529 8.78 20.71 17.50
N GLN A 530 9.22 20.65 18.76
CA GLN A 530 9.41 19.37 19.47
C GLN A 530 8.08 18.59 19.58
N LEU A 531 6.98 19.28 19.96
CA LEU A 531 5.66 18.66 20.04
C LEU A 531 5.16 18.17 18.67
N ALA A 532 5.38 18.95 17.61
CA ALA A 532 5.01 18.56 16.25
C ALA A 532 5.72 17.25 15.82
N TYR A 533 7.00 17.12 16.15
CA TYR A 533 7.75 15.91 15.90
C TYR A 533 7.14 14.69 16.62
N PHE A 534 6.82 14.83 17.93
CA PHE A 534 6.16 13.75 18.70
C PHE A 534 4.78 13.40 18.16
N CYS A 535 4.08 14.33 17.53
CA CYS A 535 2.78 14.11 16.88
C CYS A 535 2.89 13.57 15.45
N GLY A 536 4.10 13.39 14.91
CA GLY A 536 4.32 12.90 13.54
C GLY A 536 4.00 13.94 12.45
N ILE A 537 3.97 15.24 12.78
CA ILE A 537 3.79 16.31 11.81
C ILE A 537 5.10 16.52 11.07
N SER A 538 5.08 16.40 9.74
CA SER A 538 6.25 16.66 8.90
C SER A 538 6.54 18.17 8.87
N CYS A 539 7.72 18.55 9.34
CA CYS A 539 8.18 19.94 9.29
C CYS A 539 8.90 20.21 7.96
N CYS A 540 8.57 21.29 7.28
CA CYS A 540 9.30 21.71 6.08
C CYS A 540 10.62 22.38 6.45
N ILE A 541 11.57 22.41 5.52
CA ILE A 541 12.90 23.04 5.69
C ILE A 541 12.75 24.51 6.11
N ALA A 542 11.80 25.23 5.53
CA ALA A 542 11.52 26.63 5.87
C ALA A 542 11.16 26.85 7.36
N THR A 543 10.53 25.86 8.02
CA THR A 543 10.25 25.89 9.46
C THR A 543 11.54 25.89 10.26
N HIS A 544 12.47 25.02 9.92
CA HIS A 544 13.77 24.88 10.59
C HIS A 544 14.61 26.15 10.41
N THR A 545 14.76 26.62 9.17
CA THR A 545 15.55 27.83 8.87
C THR A 545 14.97 29.07 9.52
N THR A 546 13.64 29.17 9.66
CA THR A 546 12.98 30.28 10.35
C THR A 546 13.34 30.29 11.84
N ILE A 547 13.23 29.19 12.55
CA ILE A 547 13.60 29.06 13.96
C ILE A 547 15.11 29.38 14.13
N MET A 548 15.96 28.82 13.29
CA MET A 548 17.42 29.02 13.33
C MET A 548 17.79 30.50 13.13
N ARG A 549 17.13 31.17 12.16
CA ARG A 549 17.34 32.59 11.88
C ARG A 549 16.99 33.47 13.09
N GLU A 550 15.89 33.17 13.75
CA GLU A 550 15.49 33.95 14.94
C GLU A 550 16.37 33.65 16.16
N LEU A 551 16.84 32.44 16.35
CA LEU A 551 17.84 32.11 17.37
C LEU A 551 19.18 32.81 17.09
N SER A 552 19.59 32.92 15.84
CA SER A 552 20.80 33.65 15.42
C SER A 552 20.67 35.16 15.66
N LYS A 553 19.53 35.77 15.31
CA LYS A 553 19.26 37.21 15.59
C LYS A 553 19.31 37.53 17.08
N SER A 554 18.80 36.63 17.91
CA SER A 554 18.80 36.76 19.37
C SER A 554 20.18 36.52 20.00
N SER A 555 21.24 36.33 19.22
CA SER A 555 22.59 35.99 19.67
C SER A 555 22.70 34.79 20.59
N ARG A 556 21.78 33.84 20.46
CA ARG A 556 21.63 32.64 21.32
C ARG A 556 22.28 31.40 20.64
N ALA A 557 23.57 31.48 20.36
CA ALA A 557 24.26 30.42 19.63
C ALA A 557 24.25 29.05 20.30
N LYS A 558 24.19 28.98 21.65
CA LYS A 558 24.08 27.70 22.36
C LYS A 558 22.74 27.00 22.04
N ASP A 559 21.66 27.77 22.01
CA ASP A 559 20.34 27.26 21.72
C ASP A 559 20.19 26.90 20.23
N LEU A 560 20.85 27.69 19.35
CA LEU A 560 20.94 27.37 17.92
C LEU A 560 21.64 26.01 17.70
N LEU A 561 22.79 25.77 18.34
CA LEU A 561 23.50 24.49 18.25
C LEU A 561 22.71 23.33 18.87
N ALA A 562 22.01 23.58 19.99
CA ALA A 562 21.13 22.59 20.60
C ALA A 562 19.96 22.23 19.67
N PHE A 563 19.35 23.22 19.01
CA PHE A 563 18.28 22.99 18.05
C PHE A 563 18.80 22.23 16.82
N LEU A 564 19.96 22.62 16.28
CA LEU A 564 20.64 21.93 15.19
C LEU A 564 20.89 20.45 15.51
N SER A 565 21.40 20.17 16.72
CA SER A 565 21.64 18.77 17.14
C SER A 565 20.35 17.96 17.19
N GLN A 566 19.25 18.55 17.65
CA GLN A 566 17.93 17.90 17.64
C GLN A 566 17.43 17.63 16.23
N MET A 567 17.60 18.57 15.30
CA MET A 567 17.23 18.39 13.88
C MET A 567 18.00 17.22 13.25
N LEU A 568 19.28 17.13 13.48
CA LEU A 568 20.12 16.04 12.96
C LEU A 568 19.75 14.69 13.57
N MET A 569 19.44 14.64 14.86
CA MET A 569 18.94 13.42 15.53
C MET A 569 17.62 12.92 14.94
N VAL A 570 16.80 13.82 14.46
CA VAL A 570 15.51 13.52 13.79
C VAL A 570 15.70 13.09 12.32
N GLY A 571 16.93 13.19 11.79
CA GLY A 571 17.23 12.83 10.40
C GLY A 571 16.86 13.92 9.39
N SER A 572 16.72 15.18 9.83
CA SER A 572 16.47 16.32 8.92
C SER A 572 17.78 16.72 8.24
N ASN A 573 17.76 16.82 6.90
CA ASN A 573 18.91 17.32 6.14
C ASN A 573 18.98 18.85 6.27
N LEU A 574 20.21 19.35 6.35
CA LEU A 574 20.50 20.79 6.31
C LEU A 574 20.51 21.27 4.85
N ASP A 575 19.99 22.46 4.62
CA ASP A 575 20.13 23.19 3.36
C ASP A 575 21.23 24.24 3.45
N VAL A 576 21.52 24.88 2.33
CA VAL A 576 22.52 25.96 2.25
C VAL A 576 22.22 27.07 3.23
N GLU A 577 20.96 27.48 3.36
CA GLU A 577 20.54 28.57 4.24
C GLU A 577 20.78 28.23 5.72
N ALA A 578 20.49 26.98 6.13
CA ALA A 578 20.75 26.53 7.50
C ALA A 578 22.25 26.57 7.84
N TYR A 579 23.10 26.08 6.96
CA TYR A 579 24.56 26.17 7.14
C TYR A 579 25.03 27.63 7.24
N CYS A 580 24.56 28.50 6.35
CA CYS A 580 24.90 29.92 6.38
C CYS A 580 24.49 30.61 7.69
N ILE A 581 23.26 30.34 8.21
CA ILE A 581 22.79 30.86 9.47
C ILE A 581 23.70 30.44 10.64
N VAL A 582 24.15 29.20 10.65
CA VAL A 582 25.05 28.69 11.69
C VAL A 582 26.41 29.38 11.59
N ILE A 583 27.02 29.42 10.39
CA ILE A 583 28.33 30.05 10.16
C ILE A 583 28.28 31.52 10.53
N ASP A 584 27.26 32.27 10.11
CA ASP A 584 27.05 33.69 10.44
C ASP A 584 26.85 33.91 11.96
N SER A 585 26.17 33.00 12.64
CA SER A 585 26.01 33.08 14.10
C SER A 585 27.33 32.79 14.84
N MET A 586 28.14 31.85 14.34
CA MET A 586 29.45 31.53 14.91
C MET A 586 30.47 32.66 14.63
N SER A 587 30.42 33.25 13.43
CA SER A 587 31.30 34.38 13.07
C SER A 587 31.06 35.59 13.97
N LYS A 588 29.82 35.94 14.27
CA LYS A 588 29.46 37.03 15.23
C LYS A 588 30.01 36.80 16.64
N GLN A 589 30.22 35.53 17.03
CA GLN A 589 30.79 35.14 18.32
C GLN A 589 32.30 34.94 18.29
N ASN A 590 32.93 35.19 17.14
CA ASN A 590 34.35 34.99 16.91
C ASN A 590 34.84 33.53 17.11
N LYS A 591 33.96 32.54 16.83
CA LYS A 591 34.24 31.10 16.94
C LYS A 591 34.71 30.53 15.60
N VAL A 592 35.92 30.85 15.25
CA VAL A 592 36.49 30.57 13.92
C VAL A 592 36.57 29.08 13.63
N LYS A 593 36.94 28.24 14.62
CA LYS A 593 37.04 26.77 14.43
C LYS A 593 35.71 26.13 14.04
N GLU A 594 34.65 26.58 14.68
CA GLU A 594 33.29 26.12 14.38
C GLU A 594 32.86 26.58 12.99
N CYS A 595 33.18 27.83 12.59
CA CYS A 595 32.91 28.32 11.23
C CYS A 595 33.62 27.44 10.17
N VAL A 596 34.88 27.12 10.36
CA VAL A 596 35.67 26.24 9.49
C VAL A 596 35.02 24.85 9.42
N LEU A 597 34.59 24.28 10.56
CA LEU A 597 33.98 22.96 10.61
C LEU A 597 32.68 22.94 9.80
N PHE A 598 31.77 23.87 10.04
CA PHE A 598 30.48 23.93 9.33
C PHE A 598 30.64 24.28 7.86
N PHE A 599 31.60 25.11 7.50
CA PHE A 599 31.94 25.39 6.11
C PHE A 599 32.39 24.13 5.36
N ASN A 600 33.30 23.36 5.94
CA ASN A 600 33.78 22.11 5.35
C ASN A 600 32.63 21.07 5.26
N MET A 601 31.74 21.00 6.26
CA MET A 601 30.57 20.13 6.19
C MET A 601 29.64 20.53 5.05
N MET A 602 29.30 21.81 4.91
CA MET A 602 28.44 22.34 3.86
C MET A 602 28.97 21.98 2.46
N VAL A 603 30.25 22.20 2.22
CA VAL A 603 30.87 21.88 0.92
C VAL A 603 30.95 20.37 0.68
N ASN A 604 31.22 19.57 1.72
CA ASN A 604 31.24 18.11 1.61
C ASN A 604 29.85 17.53 1.28
N ASP A 605 28.79 18.17 1.74
CA ASP A 605 27.42 17.82 1.39
C ASP A 605 27.02 18.29 -0.04
N GLY A 606 27.95 18.92 -0.77
CA GLY A 606 27.72 19.43 -2.13
C GLY A 606 26.88 20.72 -2.16
N LEU A 607 26.77 21.41 -1.04
CA LEU A 607 25.99 22.64 -0.88
C LEU A 607 26.91 23.85 -0.97
N ILE A 608 26.58 24.78 -1.87
CA ILE A 608 27.38 25.98 -2.11
C ILE A 608 26.46 27.20 -2.00
N PRO A 609 26.78 28.18 -1.16
CA PRO A 609 26.00 29.41 -1.04
C PRO A 609 26.21 30.36 -2.24
N ASP A 610 25.40 31.39 -2.32
CA ASP A 610 25.57 32.47 -3.29
C ASP A 610 26.96 33.13 -3.16
N PRO A 611 27.52 33.66 -4.26
CA PRO A 611 28.91 34.18 -4.28
C PRO A 611 29.20 35.29 -3.25
N GLU A 612 28.22 36.11 -2.93
CA GLU A 612 28.38 37.17 -1.93
C GLU A 612 28.56 36.63 -0.52
N ARG A 613 27.69 35.68 -0.12
CA ARG A 613 27.79 35.01 1.19
C ARG A 613 29.04 34.16 1.30
N LEU A 614 29.41 33.47 0.22
CA LEU A 614 30.64 32.68 0.15
C LEU A 614 31.84 33.61 0.42
N PHE A 615 31.87 34.77 -0.23
CA PHE A 615 32.93 35.76 -0.03
C PHE A 615 33.02 36.27 1.42
N ASP A 616 31.90 36.58 2.04
CA ASP A 616 31.87 37.06 3.43
C ASP A 616 32.36 35.99 4.41
N GLN A 617 31.97 34.74 4.22
CA GLN A 617 32.39 33.59 5.06
C GLN A 617 33.90 33.32 4.92
N VAL A 618 34.38 33.28 3.69
CA VAL A 618 35.82 33.06 3.42
C VAL A 618 36.64 34.27 3.93
N SER A 619 36.14 35.49 3.74
CA SER A 619 36.80 36.72 4.23
C SER A 619 36.94 36.72 5.78
N PHE A 620 35.87 36.28 6.47
CA PHE A 620 35.97 36.12 7.93
C PHE A 620 37.04 35.07 8.33
N ILE A 621 37.06 33.90 7.70
CA ILE A 621 38.04 32.87 7.99
C ILE A 621 39.48 33.36 7.67
N ALA A 622 39.65 34.09 6.55
CA ALA A 622 40.91 34.69 6.15
C ALA A 622 41.47 35.70 7.16
N SER A 623 40.56 36.53 7.70
CA SER A 623 40.92 37.56 8.70
C SER A 623 41.50 36.97 10.00
N HIS A 624 41.19 35.69 10.27
CA HIS A 624 41.64 34.92 11.45
C HIS A 624 42.75 33.92 11.16
N SER A 625 43.35 33.95 9.97
CA SER A 625 44.47 33.10 9.58
C SER A 625 44.15 31.59 9.72
N GLN A 626 43.02 31.12 9.20
CA GLN A 626 42.58 29.73 9.23
C GLN A 626 42.18 29.22 7.82
N LEU A 627 42.63 29.89 6.74
CA LEU A 627 42.30 29.50 5.35
C LEU A 627 42.84 28.13 4.97
N SER A 628 44.04 27.77 5.46
CA SER A 628 44.61 26.45 5.21
C SER A 628 43.71 25.28 5.61
N MET A 629 42.79 25.48 6.56
CA MET A 629 41.86 24.47 7.03
C MET A 629 40.65 24.25 6.09
N ILE A 630 40.43 25.17 5.13
CA ILE A 630 39.31 25.08 4.15
C ILE A 630 39.83 24.90 2.71
N CYS A 631 41.15 24.79 2.48
CA CYS A 631 41.70 24.65 1.13
C CYS A 631 41.10 23.48 0.37
N ILE A 632 40.97 22.29 0.99
CA ILE A 632 40.37 21.11 0.38
C ILE A 632 38.88 21.34 -0.02
N ALA A 633 38.15 22.14 0.76
CA ALA A 633 36.76 22.49 0.42
C ALA A 633 36.74 23.50 -0.73
N ILE A 634 37.69 24.45 -0.77
CA ILE A 634 37.78 25.40 -1.85
C ILE A 634 38.14 24.73 -3.16
N ASP A 635 39.07 23.75 -3.16
CA ASP A 635 39.41 22.98 -4.35
C ASP A 635 38.17 22.30 -4.96
N LYS A 636 37.28 21.75 -4.14
CA LYS A 636 36.02 21.18 -4.60
C LYS A 636 35.07 22.19 -5.23
N ILE A 637 35.16 23.46 -4.81
CA ILE A 637 34.33 24.55 -5.36
C ILE A 637 34.97 25.14 -6.63
N SER A 638 36.32 25.06 -6.75
CA SER A 638 37.09 25.66 -7.86
C SER A 638 36.77 25.05 -9.23
N ASP A 639 36.31 23.80 -9.27
CA ASP A 639 35.84 23.15 -10.51
C ASP A 639 34.56 23.78 -11.10
N GLY A 640 33.86 24.63 -10.34
CA GLY A 640 32.69 25.39 -10.80
C GLY A 640 33.05 26.85 -11.14
N GLU A 641 32.27 27.53 -11.99
CA GLU A 641 32.42 28.96 -12.34
C GLU A 641 32.05 29.95 -11.21
N ILE A 642 32.01 29.48 -9.94
CA ILE A 642 31.47 30.24 -8.80
C ILE A 642 32.51 31.19 -8.19
N LEU A 643 33.77 30.85 -8.25
CA LEU A 643 34.87 31.68 -7.70
C LEU A 643 35.22 32.79 -8.71
N ASN A 644 35.13 34.05 -8.26
CA ASN A 644 35.55 35.21 -9.05
C ASN A 644 36.96 35.64 -8.74
N SER A 645 37.52 36.58 -9.55
CA SER A 645 38.86 37.14 -9.37
C SER A 645 39.14 37.69 -7.98
N ALA A 646 38.15 38.37 -7.38
CA ALA A 646 38.27 38.95 -6.03
C ALA A 646 38.43 37.85 -4.95
N MET A 647 37.69 36.72 -5.11
CA MET A 647 37.82 35.55 -4.22
C MET A 647 39.20 34.93 -4.29
N TYR A 648 39.75 34.72 -5.49
CA TYR A 648 41.10 34.21 -5.68
C TYR A 648 42.13 35.16 -5.04
N GLY A 649 41.97 36.50 -5.24
CA GLY A 649 42.85 37.47 -4.59
C GLY A 649 42.82 37.39 -3.06
N LEU A 650 41.61 37.25 -2.47
CA LEU A 650 41.46 37.07 -1.02
C LEU A 650 42.14 35.77 -0.51
N LEU A 651 41.95 34.66 -1.20
CA LEU A 651 42.52 33.37 -0.82
C LEU A 651 44.05 33.38 -0.90
N ILE A 652 44.59 33.88 -2.00
CA ILE A 652 46.03 33.97 -2.21
C ILE A 652 46.71 34.86 -1.15
N THR A 653 46.17 36.07 -0.94
CA THR A 653 46.69 37.02 0.07
C THR A 653 46.57 36.48 1.49
N GLY A 654 45.48 35.77 1.80
CA GLY A 654 45.27 35.18 3.11
C GLY A 654 46.25 34.02 3.38
N LEU A 655 46.45 33.09 2.42
CA LEU A 655 47.40 31.98 2.54
C LEU A 655 48.85 32.47 2.63
N LEU A 656 49.22 33.51 1.89
CA LEU A 656 50.54 34.12 2.02
C LEU A 656 50.79 34.70 3.43
N LYS A 657 49.76 35.31 4.04
CA LYS A 657 49.85 35.78 5.44
C LYS A 657 49.98 34.65 6.45
N GLU A 658 49.43 33.45 6.13
CA GLU A 658 49.55 32.23 6.93
C GLU A 658 50.93 31.53 6.73
N GLY A 659 51.75 31.97 5.76
CA GLY A 659 53.01 31.36 5.42
C GLY A 659 52.85 30.08 4.56
N LYS A 660 51.72 29.92 3.89
CA LYS A 660 51.38 28.76 3.03
C LYS A 660 51.64 29.10 1.55
N GLU A 661 52.91 29.35 1.23
CA GLU A 661 53.32 29.82 -0.10
C GLU A 661 52.99 28.83 -1.22
N HIS A 662 53.15 27.52 -0.96
CA HIS A 662 52.87 26.49 -1.96
C HIS A 662 51.41 26.45 -2.39
N GLU A 663 50.48 26.47 -1.43
CA GLU A 663 49.02 26.48 -1.65
C GLU A 663 48.59 27.78 -2.35
N ALA A 664 49.19 28.92 -1.97
CA ALA A 664 48.95 30.20 -2.60
C ALA A 664 49.38 30.24 -4.08
N ARG A 665 50.55 29.63 -4.41
CA ARG A 665 51.04 29.51 -5.79
C ARG A 665 50.11 28.62 -6.64
N GLN A 666 49.65 27.50 -6.12
CA GLN A 666 48.68 26.63 -6.84
C GLN A 666 47.38 27.37 -7.18
N LEU A 667 46.83 28.17 -6.25
CA LEU A 667 45.64 28.97 -6.52
C LEU A 667 45.93 30.09 -7.52
N LEU A 668 47.15 30.67 -7.52
CA LEU A 668 47.55 31.65 -8.52
C LEU A 668 47.62 31.03 -9.92
N ASP A 669 48.19 29.85 -10.06
CA ASP A 669 48.21 29.12 -11.31
C ASP A 669 46.81 28.82 -11.83
N SER A 670 45.92 28.36 -10.96
CA SER A 670 44.48 28.14 -11.32
C SER A 670 43.76 29.45 -11.71
N MET A 671 44.08 30.58 -11.09
CA MET A 671 43.55 31.90 -11.44
C MET A 671 44.00 32.34 -12.83
N LEU A 672 45.31 32.13 -13.13
CA LEU A 672 45.91 32.47 -14.43
C LEU A 672 45.36 31.57 -15.54
N GLU A 673 45.21 30.27 -15.30
CA GLU A 673 44.58 29.33 -16.24
C GLU A 673 43.15 29.74 -16.64
N LYS A 674 42.40 30.37 -15.71
CA LYS A 674 41.08 30.95 -15.97
C LYS A 674 41.13 32.33 -16.68
N GLY A 675 42.31 32.83 -16.97
CA GLY A 675 42.50 34.11 -17.65
C GLY A 675 42.35 35.36 -16.77
N TRP A 676 42.39 35.19 -15.44
CA TRP A 676 42.26 36.31 -14.52
C TRP A 676 43.61 36.79 -14.04
N LEU A 677 43.83 38.13 -13.96
CA LEU A 677 45.07 38.72 -13.50
C LEU A 677 44.99 39.04 -11.99
N PRO A 678 46.06 38.79 -11.22
CA PRO A 678 46.14 39.15 -9.80
C PRO A 678 46.08 40.69 -9.63
N ASP A 679 45.45 41.11 -8.55
CA ASP A 679 45.44 42.54 -8.17
C ASP A 679 46.80 43.02 -7.69
N ALA A 680 46.98 44.36 -7.58
CA ALA A 680 48.25 44.95 -7.21
C ALA A 680 48.74 44.53 -5.79
N THR A 681 47.84 44.19 -4.88
CA THR A 681 48.17 43.76 -3.51
C THR A 681 48.63 42.31 -3.50
N THR A 682 47.99 41.43 -4.22
CA THR A 682 48.40 40.01 -4.39
C THR A 682 49.75 39.95 -5.10
N HIS A 683 49.97 40.75 -6.14
CA HIS A 683 51.19 40.83 -6.88
C HIS A 683 52.39 41.35 -6.00
N SER A 684 52.17 42.39 -5.19
CA SER A 684 53.21 42.90 -4.32
C SER A 684 53.62 41.95 -3.18
N LEU A 685 52.70 41.15 -2.69
CA LEU A 685 52.95 40.13 -1.65
C LEU A 685 53.75 38.95 -2.24
N LEU A 686 53.48 38.54 -3.48
CA LEU A 686 54.19 37.47 -4.16
C LEU A 686 55.66 37.87 -4.44
N ILE A 687 55.91 39.09 -4.91
CA ILE A 687 57.28 39.62 -5.12
C ILE A 687 58.01 39.75 -3.78
N GLY A 688 57.32 40.15 -2.72
CA GLY A 688 57.93 40.29 -1.39
C GLY A 688 58.33 38.98 -0.73
N SER A 689 57.69 37.86 -1.08
CA SER A 689 58.03 36.52 -0.59
C SER A 689 59.30 35.95 -1.28
N ASP A 690 59.43 36.21 -2.57
CA ASP A 690 60.64 35.78 -3.34
C ASP A 690 61.95 36.46 -2.88
N VAL A 691 61.87 37.69 -2.32
CA VAL A 691 63.05 38.41 -1.76
C VAL A 691 63.50 37.82 -0.43
N LYS A 692 62.64 37.08 0.32
CA LYS A 692 63.06 36.44 1.60
C LYS A 692 63.72 35.09 1.40
N GLU A 693 63.37 34.35 0.36
CA GLU A 693 64.01 33.05 0.02
C GLU A 693 65.37 33.24 -0.66
N GLY A 694 65.62 34.34 -1.31
CA GLY A 694 66.86 34.62 -2.04
C GLY A 694 68.12 34.89 -1.19
N ARG A 695 68.14 34.65 0.14
CA ARG A 695 69.32 34.86 1.01
C ARG A 695 69.94 33.62 1.62
N SER A 696 69.59 32.42 1.20
CA SER A 696 70.34 31.24 1.64
C SER A 696 70.38 30.15 0.60
N GLU A 697 70.91 30.38 -0.57
CA GLU A 697 71.57 29.34 -1.37
C GLU A 697 72.05 29.91 -2.68
N ALA A 698 73.20 30.61 -2.59
CA ALA A 698 74.05 30.76 -3.74
C ALA A 698 74.94 29.52 -3.79
N MET A 699 74.53 28.55 -4.58
CA MET A 699 75.39 27.64 -5.35
C MET A 699 74.59 26.47 -5.93
N LEU A 700 74.74 26.34 -7.24
CA LEU A 700 74.64 25.15 -8.04
C LEU A 700 73.33 24.83 -8.84
N PHE A 701 73.54 25.02 -10.14
CA PHE A 701 73.03 24.28 -11.30
C PHE A 701 71.61 24.56 -11.86
N ASP A 702 71.60 25.36 -12.92
CA ASP A 702 71.24 25.05 -14.32
C ASP A 702 70.08 24.07 -14.54
N ASN A 703 69.11 24.58 -15.26
CA ASN A 703 68.04 24.02 -16.01
C ASN A 703 66.60 24.27 -15.49
N SER A 704 65.97 25.32 -15.96
CA SER A 704 64.59 25.26 -16.39
C SER A 704 64.16 26.55 -17.12
N ALA A 705 64.02 26.42 -18.41
CA ALA A 705 63.49 27.42 -19.31
C ALA A 705 61.96 27.64 -19.22
N SER A 706 61.33 27.39 -18.06
CA SER A 706 59.90 27.55 -17.84
C SER A 706 59.52 28.55 -16.73
N GLN A 707 60.46 28.95 -15.86
CA GLN A 707 60.17 29.95 -14.78
C GLN A 707 60.33 31.39 -15.23
N ASP A 708 61.11 31.66 -16.26
CA ASP A 708 61.34 33.04 -16.78
C ASP A 708 60.16 33.57 -17.59
N SER A 709 59.25 32.74 -18.08
CA SER A 709 58.13 33.17 -18.91
C SER A 709 57.01 33.84 -18.12
N VAL A 710 56.72 33.37 -16.90
CA VAL A 710 55.64 33.91 -16.07
C VAL A 710 56.02 35.24 -15.43
N SER A 711 57.27 35.33 -14.92
CA SER A 711 57.82 36.60 -14.38
C SER A 711 57.94 37.68 -15.45
N ASN A 712 58.27 37.32 -16.69
CA ASN A 712 58.36 38.28 -17.79
C ASN A 712 56.98 38.71 -18.30
N ILE A 713 55.97 37.85 -18.34
CA ILE A 713 54.59 38.18 -18.71
C ILE A 713 53.98 39.12 -17.66
N LEU A 714 54.26 38.92 -16.37
CA LEU A 714 53.77 39.78 -15.28
C LEU A 714 54.49 41.14 -15.27
N ALA A 715 55.72 41.22 -15.70
CA ALA A 715 56.47 42.46 -15.83
C ALA A 715 56.03 43.28 -17.06
N GLU A 716 55.64 42.66 -18.16
CA GLU A 716 55.16 43.34 -19.36
C GLU A 716 53.74 43.88 -19.22
N GLY A 717 52.89 43.26 -18.37
CA GLY A 717 51.49 43.71 -18.09
C GLY A 717 51.38 45.04 -17.32
N LEU A 718 52.45 45.50 -16.67
CA LEU A 718 52.49 46.75 -15.90
C LEU A 718 53.09 47.96 -16.66
N GLY A 719 53.41 47.78 -17.94
CA GLY A 719 54.10 48.83 -18.73
C GLY A 719 53.19 49.73 -19.57
N ASN A 720 51.87 49.57 -19.54
CA ASN A 720 50.95 50.40 -20.31
C ASN A 720 49.69 50.73 -19.53
N THR A 721 49.78 51.65 -18.57
CA THR A 721 48.75 52.67 -18.24
C THR A 721 49.41 53.83 -17.54
#